data_46f0ed7b1fe74d3fea556bb0a05554d1
#
_entry.id   46f0ed7b1fe74d3fea556bb0a05554d1
#
_cell.length_a   1.000
_cell.length_b   1.000
_cell.length_c   1.000
_cell.angle_alpha   90.00
_cell.angle_beta   90.00
_cell.angle_gamma   90.00
#
_symmetry.space_group_name_H-M   'P 1'
#
loop_
_entity.id
_entity.type
_entity.pdbx_description
1 polymer ?
#
loop_
_entity_poly.entity_id
_entity_poly.type
_entity_poly.pdbx_seq_one_letter_code
_entity_poly.pdbx_strand_id
1 'polypeptide(L)'
;MQFYYNHEAFFMMKFLFVLLLFCLLHASREASGLELGNVRAMFGGEGVVAGRKLELTIPAEPAGRWSGVVLTPEGGGRFDFNGCREFRAEVSNLNAFPAQLQVEIVRLKRGSGKKEIFLNKISGGIGLAPGERAMLRVPLIRSRESGFAPQGLHCAFEGFNCRENHLPADGMVDEIRFFVKDPCQAKRFRIGNLHLAEKTAPLPEALESAETFYPCLDRFGQYRHSDWPGKLKDVSEWKIRAADEERDLAAHPAPAERTRFGGWTGGPQLEATGGFRVEKYRGKWFFADPEGRLFWLFGVNRCDLSEATGVTRREHCFEALPPRCRANEWTYYAYPGALRLGFYKGSRPRSVMQVSFLGLNLMRKLGVADPEADGRKTAYDYACRRIPERLRSWGFNAFGNSCSQQIVRAGRMPYVHTAHQTRCPQIAGTHGNWANFDDVFSPDYAGLLARNLKQDFGEALQDPYCIGLYVHNEIGWGRDDADLARGVLRSPASQPAKQEFRRMLEKKYSSIGRLNAVWKTEYPSWEAFLFSAAVPADRDAWADLNAFNMRLVHTYFASVRQAMREIAPGKLYLGCRFTNNYRNSIVRIAAEYCDVLSFNFYKYSIGTFRLPKGIDKPVIIGEFHFGTPGYGPEWAGLCAVAGQEERARAFDRYVRSALYNPAIVGVQYFQLYDQPALGRTLDGENGQVGFLDVTDTPYPAMVEASRRLGGRLYRERLSAVPAGK
;
A
#
# COMPACT_ATOMS: atom_id res chain seq x y z
N MET A 1 9.47 39.20 -59.72
CA MET A 1 8.84 38.94 -58.43
C MET A 1 7.91 37.72 -58.47
N GLN A 2 8.30 36.66 -59.17
CA GLN A 2 7.47 35.46 -59.38
C GLN A 2 8.25 34.15 -59.23
N PHE A 3 9.51 34.20 -58.75
CA PHE A 3 10.39 33.04 -58.57
C PHE A 3 10.69 32.68 -57.09
N TYR A 4 10.19 33.45 -56.12
CA TYR A 4 10.45 33.18 -54.69
C TYR A 4 9.36 32.41 -53.96
N TYR A 5 8.15 32.32 -54.53
CA TYR A 5 7.01 31.65 -53.90
C TYR A 5 6.95 30.12 -54.07
N ASN A 6 7.72 29.55 -55.00
CA ASN A 6 7.67 28.11 -55.24
C ASN A 6 8.68 27.28 -54.43
N HIS A 7 9.66 27.91 -53.79
CA HIS A 7 10.62 27.17 -52.98
C HIS A 7 10.14 26.88 -51.56
N GLU A 8 9.40 27.77 -50.93
CA GLU A 8 8.84 27.54 -49.60
C GLU A 8 7.66 26.52 -49.60
N ALA A 9 6.81 26.57 -50.62
CA ALA A 9 5.74 25.59 -50.78
C ALA A 9 6.27 24.15 -51.02
N PHE A 10 7.40 24.04 -51.73
CA PHE A 10 8.03 22.75 -51.99
C PHE A 10 8.76 22.20 -50.76
N PHE A 11 9.34 23.08 -49.93
CA PHE A 11 9.95 22.71 -48.67
C PHE A 11 8.89 22.33 -47.60
N MET A 12 7.79 23.08 -47.50
CA MET A 12 6.68 22.75 -46.63
C MET A 12 5.99 21.43 -47.02
N MET A 13 5.81 21.18 -48.30
CA MET A 13 5.24 19.91 -48.79
C MET A 13 6.19 18.73 -48.54
N LYS A 14 7.50 18.89 -48.67
CA LYS A 14 8.46 17.86 -48.25
C LYS A 14 8.49 17.66 -46.75
N PHE A 15 8.39 18.72 -45.95
CA PHE A 15 8.31 18.62 -44.49
C PHE A 15 7.00 17.95 -43.99
N LEU A 16 5.88 18.28 -44.62
CA LEU A 16 4.60 17.58 -44.38
C LEU A 16 4.68 16.10 -44.81
N PHE A 17 5.29 15.81 -45.95
CA PHE A 17 5.43 14.43 -46.42
C PHE A 17 6.39 13.61 -45.56
N VAL A 18 7.47 14.20 -45.06
CA VAL A 18 8.36 13.56 -44.07
C VAL A 18 7.66 13.41 -42.71
N LEU A 19 6.88 14.42 -42.26
CA LEU A 19 6.04 14.28 -41.05
C LEU A 19 4.95 13.24 -41.23
N LEU A 20 4.28 13.19 -42.39
CA LEU A 20 3.28 12.13 -42.68
C LEU A 20 3.95 10.74 -42.81
N LEU A 21 5.14 10.65 -43.43
CA LEU A 21 5.90 9.40 -43.43
C LEU A 21 6.42 9.01 -42.04
N PHE A 22 6.82 9.99 -41.21
CA PHE A 22 7.15 9.74 -39.81
C PHE A 22 5.93 9.37 -38.97
N CYS A 23 4.78 10.01 -39.19
CA CYS A 23 3.51 9.61 -38.59
C CYS A 23 2.99 8.27 -39.11
N LEU A 24 3.19 7.94 -40.40
CA LEU A 24 2.83 6.62 -40.96
C LEU A 24 3.87 5.52 -40.61
N LEU A 25 5.12 5.86 -40.35
CA LEU A 25 6.14 4.93 -39.84
C LEU A 25 6.06 4.77 -38.30
N HIS A 26 5.41 5.69 -37.60
CA HIS A 26 4.99 5.59 -36.20
C HIS A 26 3.52 5.16 -36.02
N ALA A 27 2.77 5.00 -37.12
CA ALA A 27 1.51 4.27 -37.07
C ALA A 27 1.84 2.81 -36.75
N SER A 28 1.83 2.52 -35.47
CA SER A 28 1.72 1.22 -34.82
C SER A 28 1.75 0.04 -35.79
N ARG A 29 2.86 -0.68 -35.85
CA ARG A 29 2.78 -2.11 -36.16
C ARG A 29 1.82 -2.68 -35.10
N GLU A 30 0.63 -3.03 -35.54
CA GLU A 30 -0.44 -3.57 -34.72
C GLU A 30 0.13 -4.66 -33.82
N ALA A 31 -0.08 -4.49 -32.53
CA ALA A 31 0.18 -5.51 -31.55
C ALA A 31 -0.62 -6.76 -31.96
N SER A 32 0.00 -7.92 -31.87
CA SER A 32 -0.66 -9.19 -32.16
C SER A 32 -1.85 -9.35 -31.22
N GLY A 33 -3.06 -9.37 -31.76
CA GLY A 33 -4.26 -9.64 -31.02
C GLY A 33 -4.17 -11.03 -30.39
N LEU A 34 -4.46 -11.13 -29.11
CA LEU A 34 -4.60 -12.42 -28.43
C LEU A 34 -6.02 -12.94 -28.63
N GLU A 35 -6.15 -14.16 -29.10
CA GLU A 35 -7.44 -14.83 -29.13
C GLU A 35 -7.85 -15.25 -27.72
N LEU A 36 -9.16 -15.24 -27.45
CA LEU A 36 -9.70 -15.55 -26.13
C LEU A 36 -9.48 -17.02 -25.72
N GLY A 37 -9.21 -17.90 -26.69
CA GLY A 37 -8.96 -19.32 -26.44
C GLY A 37 -10.09 -20.04 -25.69
N ASN A 38 -9.74 -21.06 -24.92
CA ASN A 38 -10.71 -21.78 -24.08
C ASN A 38 -10.96 -21.03 -22.78
N VAL A 39 -12.24 -20.87 -22.39
CA VAL A 39 -12.65 -20.20 -21.14
C VAL A 39 -13.14 -21.25 -20.14
N ARG A 40 -12.53 -21.27 -18.97
CA ARG A 40 -12.89 -22.16 -17.85
C ARG A 40 -13.33 -21.33 -16.65
N ALA A 41 -14.43 -21.75 -16.01
CA ALA A 41 -14.90 -21.16 -14.76
C ALA A 41 -13.87 -21.33 -13.61
N MET A 42 -13.81 -20.33 -12.75
CA MET A 42 -13.01 -20.33 -11.52
C MET A 42 -13.90 -19.91 -10.34
N PHE A 43 -14.09 -20.83 -9.38
CA PHE A 43 -14.88 -20.59 -8.14
C PHE A 43 -16.23 -19.90 -8.36
N GLY A 44 -17.02 -20.43 -9.30
CA GLY A 44 -18.39 -19.96 -9.56
C GLY A 44 -18.50 -18.72 -10.44
N GLY A 45 -17.39 -18.19 -10.95
CA GLY A 45 -17.42 -17.19 -12.02
C GLY A 45 -17.84 -17.84 -13.34
N GLU A 46 -18.60 -17.11 -14.17
CA GLU A 46 -19.08 -17.57 -15.47
C GLU A 46 -18.56 -16.64 -16.56
N GLY A 47 -18.04 -17.22 -17.63
CA GLY A 47 -17.58 -16.50 -18.82
C GLY A 47 -18.30 -16.96 -20.08
N VAL A 48 -18.89 -16.02 -20.80
CA VAL A 48 -19.52 -16.27 -22.10
C VAL A 48 -18.75 -15.49 -23.17
N VAL A 49 -18.23 -16.22 -24.16
CA VAL A 49 -17.53 -15.61 -25.31
C VAL A 49 -18.54 -15.28 -26.41
N ALA A 50 -18.55 -14.02 -26.84
CA ALA A 50 -19.33 -13.54 -27.95
C ALA A 50 -18.40 -12.81 -28.93
N GLY A 51 -17.98 -13.50 -29.98
CA GLY A 51 -16.96 -13.01 -30.91
C GLY A 51 -15.61 -12.80 -30.19
N ARG A 52 -15.05 -11.58 -30.27
CA ARG A 52 -13.81 -11.22 -29.59
C ARG A 52 -14.02 -10.60 -28.19
N LYS A 53 -15.19 -10.81 -27.58
CA LYS A 53 -15.53 -10.26 -26.26
C LYS A 53 -15.88 -11.38 -25.30
N LEU A 54 -15.47 -11.23 -24.07
CA LEU A 54 -15.81 -12.10 -22.95
C LEU A 54 -16.74 -11.33 -22.00
N GLU A 55 -17.94 -11.83 -21.78
CA GLU A 55 -18.80 -11.36 -20.69
C GLU A 55 -18.53 -12.21 -19.45
N LEU A 56 -18.10 -11.57 -18.38
CA LEU A 56 -17.74 -12.19 -17.11
C LEU A 56 -18.79 -11.85 -16.06
N THR A 57 -19.38 -12.87 -15.47
CA THR A 57 -20.29 -12.75 -14.32
C THR A 57 -19.64 -13.36 -13.08
N ILE A 58 -19.63 -12.61 -11.97
CA ILE A 58 -19.12 -13.00 -10.66
C ILE A 58 -20.29 -13.09 -9.70
N PRO A 59 -20.55 -14.22 -9.02
CA PRO A 59 -21.63 -14.33 -8.03
C PRO A 59 -21.31 -13.54 -6.75
N ALA A 60 -22.36 -13.21 -5.99
CA ALA A 60 -22.22 -12.51 -4.71
C ALA A 60 -21.53 -13.36 -3.63
N GLU A 61 -21.78 -14.65 -3.65
CA GLU A 61 -21.24 -15.62 -2.69
C GLU A 61 -20.55 -16.77 -3.46
N PRO A 62 -19.32 -16.55 -3.92
CA PRO A 62 -18.59 -17.57 -4.65
C PRO A 62 -18.12 -18.69 -3.74
N ALA A 63 -17.87 -19.85 -4.33
CA ALA A 63 -17.33 -21.03 -3.64
C ALA A 63 -15.90 -20.84 -3.06
N GLY A 64 -15.24 -19.72 -3.38
CA GLY A 64 -13.89 -19.39 -2.92
C GLY A 64 -13.63 -17.89 -2.90
N ARG A 65 -12.50 -17.49 -2.31
CA ARG A 65 -12.08 -16.07 -2.20
C ARG A 65 -11.83 -15.39 -3.54
N TRP A 66 -11.52 -16.13 -4.59
CA TRP A 66 -11.29 -15.64 -5.95
C TRP A 66 -12.35 -16.22 -6.88
N SER A 67 -13.12 -15.39 -7.51
CA SER A 67 -14.15 -15.83 -8.46
C SER A 67 -13.94 -15.15 -9.80
N GLY A 68 -13.95 -15.91 -10.88
CA GLY A 68 -13.67 -15.43 -12.22
C GLY A 68 -13.56 -16.52 -13.27
N VAL A 69 -12.69 -16.29 -14.25
CA VAL A 69 -12.42 -17.21 -15.35
C VAL A 69 -10.92 -17.35 -15.62
N VAL A 70 -10.56 -18.47 -16.20
CA VAL A 70 -9.23 -18.80 -16.69
C VAL A 70 -9.31 -18.93 -18.20
N LEU A 71 -8.44 -18.22 -18.91
CA LEU A 71 -8.22 -18.36 -20.35
C LEU A 71 -6.97 -19.24 -20.57
N THR A 72 -7.07 -20.19 -21.49
CA THR A 72 -5.96 -21.01 -22.00
C THR A 72 -5.95 -20.97 -23.52
N PRO A 73 -4.80 -21.14 -24.20
CA PRO A 73 -4.74 -21.15 -25.64
C PRO A 73 -5.68 -22.19 -26.30
N GLU A 74 -6.28 -21.87 -27.42
CA GLU A 74 -7.04 -22.82 -28.23
C GLU A 74 -6.11 -23.93 -28.75
N GLY A 75 -6.56 -25.19 -28.70
CA GLY A 75 -5.73 -26.34 -29.12
C GLY A 75 -4.64 -26.75 -28.13
N GLY A 76 -4.53 -26.10 -26.97
CA GLY A 76 -3.48 -26.36 -25.97
C GLY A 76 -2.20 -25.54 -26.24
N GLY A 77 -1.14 -25.82 -25.48
CA GLY A 77 0.10 -25.05 -25.58
C GLY A 77 0.21 -23.92 -24.58
N ARG A 78 0.80 -22.78 -24.99
CA ARG A 78 1.04 -21.59 -24.17
C ARG A 78 0.82 -20.34 -24.98
N PHE A 79 0.44 -19.26 -24.30
CA PHE A 79 0.51 -17.93 -24.88
C PHE A 79 1.97 -17.47 -24.98
N ASP A 80 2.32 -16.86 -26.09
CA ASP A 80 3.63 -16.23 -26.30
C ASP A 80 3.57 -14.75 -25.98
N PHE A 81 4.20 -14.36 -24.88
CA PHE A 81 4.36 -12.98 -24.42
C PHE A 81 5.75 -12.43 -24.76
N ASN A 82 6.51 -13.16 -25.58
CA ASN A 82 7.88 -12.81 -25.91
C ASN A 82 7.96 -11.47 -26.65
N GLY A 83 8.93 -10.65 -26.31
CA GLY A 83 9.18 -9.37 -27.00
C GLY A 83 8.19 -8.25 -26.64
N CYS A 84 7.28 -8.42 -25.69
CA CYS A 84 6.30 -7.39 -25.32
C CYS A 84 6.52 -6.88 -23.90
N ARG A 85 6.26 -5.58 -23.69
CA ARG A 85 6.41 -4.89 -22.39
C ARG A 85 5.09 -4.71 -21.65
N GLU A 86 3.97 -4.90 -22.33
CA GLU A 86 2.67 -4.61 -21.78
C GLU A 86 1.60 -5.56 -22.31
N PHE A 87 0.78 -6.07 -21.41
CA PHE A 87 -0.50 -6.72 -21.73
C PHE A 87 -1.62 -5.71 -21.58
N ARG A 88 -2.51 -5.65 -22.58
CA ARG A 88 -3.67 -4.76 -22.60
C ARG A 88 -4.96 -5.54 -22.78
N ALA A 89 -6.01 -5.09 -22.09
CA ALA A 89 -7.37 -5.59 -22.27
C ALA A 89 -8.35 -4.44 -22.06
N GLU A 90 -9.31 -4.30 -22.95
CA GLU A 90 -10.39 -3.34 -22.76
C GLU A 90 -11.40 -3.91 -21.78
N VAL A 91 -11.72 -3.18 -20.73
CA VAL A 91 -12.66 -3.60 -19.68
C VAL A 91 -13.79 -2.60 -19.56
N SER A 92 -15.04 -3.10 -19.57
CA SER A 92 -16.24 -2.31 -19.26
C SER A 92 -16.85 -2.81 -17.94
N ASN A 93 -17.13 -1.89 -17.03
CA ASN A 93 -17.90 -2.16 -15.82
C ASN A 93 -19.39 -2.08 -16.15
N LEU A 94 -20.08 -3.21 -16.17
CA LEU A 94 -21.51 -3.29 -16.48
C LEU A 94 -22.41 -3.12 -15.23
N ASN A 95 -21.86 -2.70 -14.11
CA ASN A 95 -22.58 -2.52 -12.87
C ASN A 95 -22.95 -1.05 -12.65
N ALA A 96 -24.00 -0.82 -11.84
CA ALA A 96 -24.41 0.52 -11.40
C ALA A 96 -23.57 1.07 -10.22
N PHE A 97 -22.45 0.46 -9.91
CA PHE A 97 -21.55 0.80 -8.79
C PHE A 97 -20.09 0.65 -9.19
N PRO A 98 -19.14 1.33 -8.51
CA PRO A 98 -17.72 1.18 -8.78
C PRO A 98 -17.25 -0.24 -8.49
N ALA A 99 -16.53 -0.85 -9.43
CA ALA A 99 -16.06 -2.22 -9.30
C ALA A 99 -14.60 -2.34 -9.75
N GLN A 100 -13.91 -3.35 -9.26
CA GLN A 100 -12.57 -3.72 -9.72
C GLN A 100 -12.57 -5.06 -10.42
N LEU A 101 -11.68 -5.20 -11.40
CA LEU A 101 -11.31 -6.46 -12.02
C LEU A 101 -9.80 -6.65 -11.88
N GLN A 102 -9.38 -7.87 -11.52
CA GLN A 102 -7.99 -8.24 -11.42
C GLN A 102 -7.63 -9.21 -12.54
N VAL A 103 -6.36 -9.20 -12.94
CA VAL A 103 -5.80 -10.16 -13.89
C VAL A 103 -4.54 -10.77 -13.31
N GLU A 104 -4.34 -12.05 -13.54
CA GLU A 104 -3.08 -12.75 -13.32
C GLU A 104 -2.66 -13.44 -14.63
N ILE A 105 -1.40 -13.26 -14.99
CA ILE A 105 -0.72 -13.90 -16.12
C ILE A 105 0.22 -14.92 -15.51
N VAL A 106 0.01 -16.21 -15.79
CA VAL A 106 0.53 -17.29 -14.95
C VAL A 106 1.33 -18.32 -15.76
N ARG A 107 2.52 -18.66 -15.23
CA ARG A 107 3.27 -19.86 -15.61
C ARG A 107 3.13 -20.89 -14.52
N LEU A 108 2.67 -22.10 -14.86
CA LEU A 108 2.49 -23.22 -13.94
C LEU A 108 3.74 -24.13 -13.90
N LYS A 109 4.03 -24.67 -12.72
CA LYS A 109 5.03 -25.74 -12.57
C LYS A 109 4.36 -27.06 -12.92
N ARG A 110 4.74 -27.68 -14.04
CA ARG A 110 4.23 -29.00 -14.43
C ARG A 110 4.76 -30.09 -13.49
N GLY A 111 3.94 -31.11 -13.20
CA GLY A 111 4.35 -32.36 -12.51
C GLY A 111 4.21 -32.36 -10.99
N SER A 112 3.64 -31.34 -10.38
CA SER A 112 3.30 -31.34 -8.95
C SER A 112 1.83 -31.73 -8.79
N GLY A 113 1.52 -32.93 -8.41
CA GLY A 113 0.22 -33.43 -7.98
C GLY A 113 -0.95 -32.45 -7.80
N LYS A 114 -1.94 -32.73 -6.97
CA LYS A 114 -3.21 -31.97 -6.83
C LYS A 114 -3.14 -30.46 -6.45
N LYS A 115 -1.96 -29.86 -6.23
CA LYS A 115 -1.82 -28.41 -5.96
C LYS A 115 -1.16 -27.71 -7.15
N GLU A 116 -1.87 -26.75 -7.74
CA GLU A 116 -1.28 -25.82 -8.70
C GLU A 116 -0.16 -25.04 -8.02
N ILE A 117 1.06 -25.17 -8.52
CA ILE A 117 2.22 -24.39 -8.07
C ILE A 117 2.55 -23.39 -9.17
N PHE A 118 2.51 -22.10 -8.84
CA PHE A 118 2.97 -21.06 -9.74
C PHE A 118 4.50 -21.10 -9.84
N LEU A 119 5.01 -21.18 -11.05
CA LEU A 119 6.42 -20.95 -11.31
C LEU A 119 6.69 -19.45 -11.35
N ASN A 120 5.90 -18.72 -12.16
CA ASN A 120 5.95 -17.27 -12.30
C ASN A 120 4.53 -16.71 -12.42
N LYS A 121 4.35 -15.49 -11.97
CA LYS A 121 3.07 -14.80 -12.02
C LYS A 121 3.25 -13.28 -12.14
N ILE A 122 2.51 -12.65 -13.04
CA ILE A 122 2.31 -11.21 -13.05
C ILE A 122 0.88 -10.92 -12.66
N SER A 123 0.68 -9.94 -11.79
CA SER A 123 -0.64 -9.49 -11.34
C SER A 123 -0.87 -8.03 -11.70
N GLY A 124 -2.09 -7.71 -12.09
CA GLY A 124 -2.54 -6.36 -12.35
C GLY A 124 -4.03 -6.22 -12.06
N GLY A 125 -4.57 -5.04 -12.29
CA GLY A 125 -6.00 -4.81 -12.12
C GLY A 125 -6.42 -3.41 -12.51
N ILE A 126 -7.73 -3.21 -12.53
CA ILE A 126 -8.35 -1.92 -12.82
C ILE A 126 -9.58 -1.71 -11.94
N GLY A 127 -9.73 -0.50 -11.38
CA GLY A 127 -10.97 -0.04 -10.80
C GLY A 127 -11.71 0.83 -11.80
N LEU A 128 -13.02 0.67 -11.91
CA LEU A 128 -13.87 1.38 -12.87
C LEU A 128 -15.08 1.97 -12.17
N ALA A 129 -15.47 3.17 -12.55
CA ALA A 129 -16.74 3.78 -12.18
C ALA A 129 -17.94 3.00 -12.78
N PRO A 130 -19.19 3.25 -12.34
CA PRO A 130 -20.37 2.66 -12.92
C PRO A 130 -20.45 2.94 -14.44
N GLY A 131 -20.58 1.89 -15.25
CA GLY A 131 -20.66 1.99 -16.71
C GLY A 131 -19.38 2.41 -17.43
N GLU A 132 -18.28 2.65 -16.72
CA GLU A 132 -17.01 3.06 -17.33
C GLU A 132 -16.40 1.95 -18.17
N ARG A 133 -15.83 2.34 -19.31
CA ARG A 133 -14.99 1.53 -20.18
C ARG A 133 -13.60 2.12 -20.23
N ALA A 134 -12.57 1.29 -19.95
CA ALA A 134 -11.18 1.73 -20.02
C ALA A 134 -10.23 0.57 -20.34
N MET A 135 -9.00 0.91 -20.69
CA MET A 135 -7.94 -0.05 -20.97
C MET A 135 -7.26 -0.47 -19.65
N LEU A 136 -7.35 -1.76 -19.32
CA LEU A 136 -6.48 -2.39 -18.35
C LEU A 136 -5.10 -2.55 -18.98
N ARG A 137 -4.07 -2.06 -18.31
CA ARG A 137 -2.69 -2.10 -18.77
C ARG A 137 -1.82 -2.73 -17.68
N VAL A 138 -1.14 -3.81 -18.01
CA VAL A 138 -0.29 -4.57 -17.09
C VAL A 138 1.15 -4.57 -17.59
N PRO A 139 2.09 -3.99 -16.84
CA PRO A 139 3.49 -4.01 -17.23
C PRO A 139 4.02 -5.45 -17.14
N LEU A 140 4.72 -5.88 -18.18
CA LEU A 140 5.33 -7.19 -18.32
C LEU A 140 6.83 -7.07 -18.05
N ILE A 141 7.26 -7.54 -16.90
CA ILE A 141 8.65 -7.57 -16.49
C ILE A 141 9.16 -9.01 -16.66
N ARG A 142 10.35 -9.20 -17.27
CA ARG A 142 10.91 -10.52 -17.51
C ARG A 142 11.98 -10.87 -16.50
N SER A 143 12.06 -12.16 -16.17
CA SER A 143 13.20 -12.72 -15.47
C SER A 143 14.33 -13.09 -16.45
N ARG A 144 15.56 -13.14 -15.98
CA ARG A 144 16.71 -13.67 -16.68
C ARG A 144 17.00 -15.08 -16.17
N GLU A 145 17.25 -16.04 -17.07
CA GLU A 145 17.52 -17.44 -16.66
C GLU A 145 18.92 -17.61 -16.06
N SER A 146 19.89 -16.86 -16.54
CA SER A 146 21.28 -16.94 -16.10
C SER A 146 21.96 -15.58 -16.15
N GLY A 147 23.05 -15.40 -15.41
CA GLY A 147 23.87 -14.21 -15.40
C GLY A 147 23.86 -13.50 -14.04
N PHE A 148 24.35 -12.27 -14.02
CA PHE A 148 24.44 -11.46 -12.81
C PHE A 148 23.05 -11.15 -12.24
N ALA A 149 22.87 -11.34 -10.93
CA ALA A 149 21.68 -10.94 -10.20
C ALA A 149 22.09 -10.12 -8.97
N PRO A 150 21.70 -8.85 -8.86
CA PRO A 150 21.98 -8.04 -7.69
C PRO A 150 21.33 -8.66 -6.45
N GLN A 151 22.12 -8.86 -5.41
CA GLN A 151 21.62 -9.49 -4.19
C GLN A 151 20.67 -8.57 -3.42
N GLY A 152 19.54 -9.12 -3.00
CA GLY A 152 18.71 -8.53 -1.97
C GLY A 152 17.85 -7.36 -2.39
N LEU A 153 17.70 -7.09 -3.67
CA LEU A 153 16.69 -6.15 -4.15
C LEU A 153 15.30 -6.78 -4.07
N HIS A 154 14.32 -6.01 -3.64
CA HIS A 154 12.95 -6.49 -3.46
C HIS A 154 12.15 -6.51 -4.76
N CYS A 155 12.62 -5.81 -5.77
CA CYS A 155 11.89 -5.54 -6.99
C CYS A 155 12.30 -6.39 -8.16
N ALA A 156 11.44 -6.39 -9.15
CA ALA A 156 11.71 -6.86 -10.48
C ALA A 156 12.46 -5.78 -11.28
N PHE A 157 13.74 -5.99 -11.47
CA PHE A 157 14.41 -5.41 -12.62
C PHE A 157 14.03 -6.18 -13.87
N GLU A 158 13.82 -5.49 -14.96
CA GLU A 158 13.76 -6.18 -16.23
C GLU A 158 15.07 -6.96 -16.43
N GLY A 159 14.96 -8.27 -16.57
CA GLY A 159 16.09 -9.17 -16.76
C GLY A 159 16.69 -9.77 -15.49
N PHE A 160 16.18 -9.46 -14.31
CA PHE A 160 16.61 -10.11 -13.07
C PHE A 160 15.55 -10.99 -12.47
N ASN A 161 15.99 -12.10 -11.87
CA ASN A 161 15.11 -13.04 -11.19
C ASN A 161 14.67 -12.45 -9.84
N CYS A 162 13.51 -11.85 -9.81
CA CYS A 162 12.89 -11.34 -8.62
C CYS A 162 11.75 -12.25 -8.19
N ARG A 163 11.47 -12.29 -6.90
CA ARG A 163 10.55 -13.26 -6.31
C ARG A 163 9.11 -13.17 -6.79
N GLU A 164 8.68 -12.03 -7.30
CA GLU A 164 7.26 -11.78 -7.59
C GLU A 164 7.08 -10.88 -8.81
N ASN A 165 5.97 -11.07 -9.52
CA ASN A 165 5.52 -10.22 -10.62
C ASN A 165 6.46 -10.13 -11.82
N HIS A 166 6.96 -11.26 -12.31
CA HIS A 166 7.75 -11.32 -13.55
C HIS A 166 7.32 -12.47 -14.45
N LEU A 167 7.52 -12.30 -15.76
CA LEU A 167 7.41 -13.38 -16.74
C LEU A 167 8.64 -14.29 -16.68
N PRO A 168 8.51 -15.57 -17.06
CA PRO A 168 9.66 -16.42 -17.32
C PRO A 168 10.51 -15.84 -18.47
N ALA A 169 11.78 -16.22 -18.55
CA ALA A 169 12.70 -15.72 -19.55
C ALA A 169 12.27 -16.04 -21.00
N ASP A 170 11.61 -17.20 -21.19
CA ASP A 170 11.04 -17.62 -22.47
C ASP A 170 9.75 -16.88 -22.86
N GLY A 171 9.22 -16.00 -21.98
CA GLY A 171 8.00 -15.26 -22.22
C GLY A 171 6.72 -16.10 -22.33
N MET A 172 6.83 -17.41 -22.18
CA MET A 172 5.68 -18.32 -22.38
C MET A 172 4.84 -18.47 -21.11
N VAL A 173 3.51 -18.29 -21.20
CA VAL A 173 2.59 -18.39 -20.07
C VAL A 173 1.47 -19.42 -20.34
N ASP A 174 1.01 -20.09 -19.29
CA ASP A 174 0.01 -21.15 -19.43
C ASP A 174 -1.42 -20.57 -19.36
N GLU A 175 -1.66 -19.55 -18.55
CA GLU A 175 -3.01 -19.03 -18.26
C GLU A 175 -3.06 -17.52 -18.11
N ILE A 176 -4.19 -16.93 -18.53
CA ILE A 176 -4.61 -15.56 -18.18
C ILE A 176 -5.89 -15.71 -17.35
N ARG A 177 -5.87 -15.19 -16.12
CA ARG A 177 -6.99 -15.28 -15.18
C ARG A 177 -7.60 -13.91 -14.96
N PHE A 178 -8.91 -13.74 -15.22
CA PHE A 178 -9.66 -12.56 -14.84
C PHE A 178 -10.58 -12.88 -13.66
N PHE A 179 -10.49 -12.11 -12.58
CA PHE A 179 -11.21 -12.44 -11.36
C PHE A 179 -11.47 -11.22 -10.46
N VAL A 180 -12.33 -11.44 -9.47
CA VAL A 180 -12.51 -10.55 -8.33
C VAL A 180 -12.18 -11.31 -7.04
N LYS A 181 -11.37 -10.72 -6.19
CA LYS A 181 -11.05 -11.26 -4.87
C LYS A 181 -12.08 -10.78 -3.84
N ASP A 182 -12.58 -11.71 -3.02
CA ASP A 182 -13.55 -11.47 -1.95
C ASP A 182 -14.75 -10.62 -2.44
N PRO A 183 -15.54 -11.07 -3.45
CA PRO A 183 -16.67 -10.31 -3.95
C PRO A 183 -17.78 -10.26 -2.90
N CYS A 184 -18.16 -9.05 -2.48
CA CYS A 184 -19.23 -8.84 -1.50
C CYS A 184 -20.61 -8.71 -2.14
N GLN A 185 -20.68 -8.68 -3.46
CA GLN A 185 -21.90 -8.63 -4.26
C GLN A 185 -21.62 -9.09 -5.70
N ALA A 186 -22.66 -9.51 -6.40
CA ALA A 186 -22.55 -9.93 -7.80
C ALA A 186 -22.00 -8.81 -8.69
N LYS A 187 -21.17 -9.16 -9.68
CA LYS A 187 -20.54 -8.23 -10.61
C LYS A 187 -20.57 -8.74 -12.03
N ARG A 188 -20.64 -7.81 -12.97
CA ARG A 188 -20.59 -8.11 -14.40
C ARG A 188 -19.58 -7.19 -15.09
N PHE A 189 -18.75 -7.79 -15.94
CA PHE A 189 -17.78 -7.09 -16.76
C PHE A 189 -17.85 -7.56 -18.21
N ARG A 190 -17.46 -6.68 -19.12
CA ARG A 190 -17.15 -7.07 -20.51
C ARG A 190 -15.69 -6.81 -20.77
N ILE A 191 -14.98 -7.82 -21.28
CA ILE A 191 -13.56 -7.80 -21.56
C ILE A 191 -13.37 -8.08 -23.04
N GLY A 192 -12.52 -7.30 -23.71
CA GLY A 192 -12.26 -7.48 -25.13
C GLY A 192 -10.93 -6.84 -25.54
N ASN A 193 -10.61 -6.92 -26.83
CA ASN A 193 -9.41 -6.33 -27.40
C ASN A 193 -8.13 -6.68 -26.61
N LEU A 194 -7.98 -7.99 -26.29
CA LEU A 194 -6.76 -8.49 -25.64
C LEU A 194 -5.60 -8.41 -26.63
N HIS A 195 -4.52 -7.75 -26.25
CA HIS A 195 -3.35 -7.67 -27.10
C HIS A 195 -2.09 -7.40 -26.28
N LEU A 196 -0.94 -7.74 -26.88
CA LEU A 196 0.38 -7.45 -26.38
C LEU A 196 0.91 -6.19 -27.05
N ALA A 197 1.44 -5.28 -26.30
CA ALA A 197 1.89 -3.99 -26.78
C ALA A 197 3.32 -3.71 -26.32
N GLU A 198 3.95 -2.74 -27.04
CA GLU A 198 5.29 -2.24 -26.80
C GLU A 198 6.38 -3.34 -26.84
N LYS A 199 7.24 -3.26 -27.83
CA LYS A 199 8.37 -4.19 -27.94
C LYS A 199 9.39 -3.92 -26.84
N THR A 200 9.94 -5.00 -26.27
CA THR A 200 11.09 -4.88 -25.37
C THR A 200 12.31 -4.36 -26.12
N ALA A 201 12.98 -3.38 -25.53
CA ALA A 201 14.36 -3.05 -25.91
C ALA A 201 15.29 -4.19 -25.45
N PRO A 202 16.47 -4.37 -26.08
CA PRO A 202 17.53 -5.20 -25.53
C PRO A 202 17.82 -4.77 -24.07
N LEU A 203 18.21 -5.74 -23.24
CA LEU A 203 18.63 -5.40 -21.87
C LEU A 203 19.84 -4.47 -21.94
N PRO A 204 19.91 -3.43 -21.08
CA PRO A 204 21.06 -2.56 -21.01
C PRO A 204 22.33 -3.37 -20.70
N GLU A 205 23.45 -3.04 -21.38
CA GLU A 205 24.75 -3.64 -21.14
C GLU A 205 25.16 -3.56 -19.65
N ALA A 206 24.76 -2.49 -18.96
CA ALA A 206 24.96 -2.33 -17.53
C ALA A 206 24.45 -3.51 -16.68
N LEU A 207 23.52 -4.32 -17.18
CA LEU A 207 22.95 -5.46 -16.48
C LEU A 207 23.67 -6.79 -16.76
N GLU A 208 24.77 -6.79 -17.50
CA GLU A 208 25.45 -8.03 -17.89
C GLU A 208 26.33 -8.59 -16.79
N SER A 209 26.97 -7.75 -15.98
CA SER A 209 27.87 -8.17 -14.92
C SER A 209 27.80 -7.26 -13.69
N ALA A 210 28.44 -7.67 -12.60
CA ALA A 210 28.56 -6.84 -11.41
C ALA A 210 29.41 -5.59 -11.68
N GLU A 211 30.43 -5.72 -12.50
CA GLU A 211 31.37 -4.64 -12.87
C GLU A 211 30.67 -3.54 -13.66
N THR A 212 29.76 -3.91 -14.56
CA THR A 212 28.98 -2.95 -15.35
C THR A 212 27.76 -2.39 -14.58
N PHE A 213 27.23 -3.15 -13.64
CA PHE A 213 26.08 -2.75 -12.85
C PHE A 213 26.42 -1.81 -11.71
N TYR A 214 27.51 -2.06 -10.98
CA TYR A 214 27.90 -1.23 -9.84
C TYR A 214 28.88 -0.13 -10.22
N PRO A 215 28.77 1.07 -9.63
CA PRO A 215 27.69 1.52 -8.76
C PRO A 215 26.39 1.71 -9.53
N CYS A 216 25.26 1.33 -8.90
CA CYS A 216 23.93 1.40 -9.54
C CYS A 216 23.13 2.65 -9.14
N LEU A 217 23.53 3.37 -8.09
CA LEU A 217 22.97 4.66 -7.72
C LEU A 217 23.94 5.79 -8.01
N ASP A 218 23.40 6.89 -8.56
CA ASP A 218 24.15 8.12 -8.76
C ASP A 218 24.33 8.91 -7.45
N ARG A 219 25.02 10.04 -7.53
CA ARG A 219 25.26 10.94 -6.38
C ARG A 219 23.98 11.48 -5.73
N PHE A 220 22.82 11.39 -6.40
CA PHE A 220 21.52 11.82 -5.90
C PHE A 220 20.69 10.67 -5.33
N GLY A 221 21.19 9.44 -5.36
CA GLY A 221 20.46 8.25 -4.94
C GLY A 221 19.45 7.75 -5.97
N GLN A 222 19.51 8.25 -7.21
CA GLN A 222 18.71 7.79 -8.32
C GLN A 222 19.39 6.62 -9.04
N TYR A 223 18.60 5.75 -9.67
CA TYR A 223 19.16 4.67 -10.48
C TYR A 223 19.97 5.22 -11.68
N ARG A 224 21.20 4.73 -11.85
CA ARG A 224 22.17 5.32 -12.76
C ARG A 224 21.95 4.91 -14.22
N HIS A 225 21.52 3.66 -14.46
CA HIS A 225 21.55 3.05 -15.79
C HIS A 225 20.25 3.22 -16.59
N SER A 226 19.33 4.05 -16.16
CA SER A 226 18.15 4.46 -16.93
C SER A 226 17.92 5.97 -16.84
N ASP A 227 17.27 6.51 -17.86
CA ASP A 227 16.83 7.89 -17.89
C ASP A 227 15.30 7.95 -17.93
N TRP A 228 14.71 9.02 -17.35
CA TRP A 228 13.28 9.25 -17.34
C TRP A 228 12.95 10.75 -17.29
N PRO A 229 11.75 11.16 -17.71
CA PRO A 229 11.33 12.54 -17.58
C PRO A 229 11.35 13.01 -16.12
N GLY A 230 12.11 14.07 -15.85
CA GLY A 230 12.25 14.62 -14.50
C GLY A 230 13.40 14.05 -13.67
N LYS A 231 14.19 13.09 -14.17
CA LYS A 231 15.43 12.67 -13.52
C LYS A 231 16.37 13.86 -13.34
N LEU A 232 16.86 14.07 -12.12
CA LEU A 232 17.80 15.14 -11.82
C LEU A 232 19.18 14.79 -12.36
N LYS A 233 19.77 15.64 -13.18
CA LYS A 233 21.10 15.44 -13.79
C LYS A 233 22.17 16.34 -13.20
N ASP A 234 21.79 17.57 -12.83
CA ASP A 234 22.69 18.53 -12.23
C ASP A 234 22.04 19.36 -11.11
N VAL A 235 22.86 19.79 -10.14
CA VAL A 235 22.42 20.58 -8.99
C VAL A 235 21.81 21.93 -9.38
N SER A 236 22.20 22.51 -10.52
CA SER A 236 21.65 23.78 -11.01
C SER A 236 20.16 23.69 -11.37
N GLU A 237 19.68 22.50 -11.72
CA GLU A 237 18.26 22.29 -12.04
C GLU A 237 17.34 22.55 -10.85
N TRP A 238 17.80 22.33 -9.60
CA TRP A 238 16.96 22.62 -8.44
C TRP A 238 16.53 24.08 -8.34
N LYS A 239 17.37 25.03 -8.77
CA LYS A 239 17.00 26.43 -8.77
C LYS A 239 15.84 26.71 -9.73
N ILE A 240 15.86 26.07 -10.90
CA ILE A 240 14.79 26.20 -11.89
C ILE A 240 13.51 25.54 -11.36
N ARG A 241 13.63 24.29 -10.89
CA ARG A 241 12.50 23.50 -10.35
C ARG A 241 11.85 24.18 -9.13
N ALA A 242 12.65 24.80 -8.26
CA ALA A 242 12.13 25.55 -7.12
C ALA A 242 11.33 26.78 -7.55
N ALA A 243 11.80 27.53 -8.57
CA ALA A 243 11.07 28.67 -9.11
C ALA A 243 9.77 28.26 -9.83
N ASP A 244 9.80 27.13 -10.54
CA ASP A 244 8.60 26.54 -11.18
C ASP A 244 7.58 26.12 -10.13
N GLU A 245 8.02 25.47 -9.06
CA GLU A 245 7.16 25.05 -7.96
C GLU A 245 6.54 26.25 -7.22
N GLU A 246 7.29 27.32 -6.96
CA GLU A 246 6.74 28.53 -6.35
C GLU A 246 5.62 29.13 -7.22
N ARG A 247 5.80 29.18 -8.54
CA ARG A 247 4.76 29.65 -9.48
C ARG A 247 3.55 28.72 -9.47
N ASP A 248 3.79 27.41 -9.47
CA ASP A 248 2.72 26.39 -9.45
C ASP A 248 1.88 26.48 -8.17
N LEU A 249 2.52 26.59 -6.99
CA LEU A 249 1.83 26.72 -5.71
C LEU A 249 1.03 28.02 -5.61
N ALA A 250 1.58 29.13 -6.13
CA ALA A 250 0.88 30.40 -6.17
C ALA A 250 -0.35 30.38 -7.10
N ALA A 251 -0.26 29.67 -8.22
CA ALA A 251 -1.36 29.49 -9.17
C ALA A 251 -2.46 28.55 -8.66
N HIS A 252 -2.14 27.67 -7.72
CA HIS A 252 -3.06 26.65 -7.21
C HIS A 252 -3.19 26.72 -5.68
N PRO A 253 -3.88 27.72 -5.12
CA PRO A 253 -4.13 27.80 -3.68
C PRO A 253 -4.98 26.62 -3.19
N ALA A 254 -5.04 26.46 -1.88
CA ALA A 254 -5.92 25.47 -1.24
C ALA A 254 -7.39 25.65 -1.67
N PRO A 255 -8.20 24.58 -1.77
CA PRO A 255 -9.62 24.70 -2.06
C PRO A 255 -10.33 25.64 -1.08
N ALA A 256 -11.09 26.61 -1.62
CA ALA A 256 -11.69 27.69 -0.82
C ALA A 256 -12.82 27.21 0.12
N GLU A 257 -13.50 26.10 -0.21
CA GLU A 257 -14.64 25.61 0.59
C GLU A 257 -14.19 24.78 1.80
N ARG A 258 -13.19 25.27 2.58
CA ARG A 258 -12.65 24.55 3.75
C ARG A 258 -12.42 25.46 4.94
N THR A 259 -12.77 24.96 6.13
CA THR A 259 -12.37 25.58 7.41
C THR A 259 -10.87 25.46 7.63
N ARG A 260 -10.35 26.06 8.69
CA ARG A 260 -8.96 25.83 9.15
C ARG A 260 -8.67 24.36 9.50
N PHE A 261 -9.69 23.60 9.85
CA PHE A 261 -9.62 22.14 10.08
C PHE A 261 -9.93 21.32 8.83
N GLY A 262 -10.02 21.93 7.66
CA GLY A 262 -10.31 21.25 6.40
C GLY A 262 -11.76 20.78 6.21
N GLY A 263 -12.67 21.13 7.13
CA GLY A 263 -14.10 20.83 7.05
C GLY A 263 -14.80 21.62 5.96
N TRP A 264 -15.93 21.14 5.48
CA TRP A 264 -16.66 21.71 4.34
C TRP A 264 -17.52 22.91 4.72
N THR A 265 -17.14 24.10 4.29
CA THR A 265 -17.89 25.35 4.56
C THR A 265 -19.22 25.45 3.80
N GLY A 266 -19.33 24.79 2.62
CA GLY A 266 -20.57 24.71 1.85
C GLY A 266 -21.59 23.70 2.37
N GLY A 267 -21.26 22.96 3.45
CA GLY A 267 -22.13 21.96 4.10
C GLY A 267 -22.93 22.50 5.28
N PRO A 268 -23.66 21.59 5.97
CA PRO A 268 -24.42 21.98 7.17
C PRO A 268 -23.49 22.44 8.28
N GLN A 269 -23.96 23.34 9.10
CA GLN A 269 -23.36 23.68 10.38
C GLN A 269 -23.96 22.78 11.44
N LEU A 270 -23.12 21.92 12.03
CA LEU A 270 -23.45 21.09 13.20
C LEU A 270 -22.97 21.79 14.46
N GLU A 271 -23.26 21.21 15.63
CA GLU A 271 -22.73 21.69 16.91
C GLU A 271 -21.19 21.65 16.91
N ALA A 272 -20.57 22.75 17.34
CA ALA A 272 -19.13 22.85 17.55
C ALA A 272 -18.76 22.28 18.91
N THR A 273 -18.05 21.14 18.94
CA THR A 273 -17.68 20.44 20.20
C THR A 273 -16.22 20.67 20.60
N GLY A 274 -15.43 21.38 19.78
CA GLY A 274 -14.01 21.60 20.04
C GLY A 274 -13.10 20.41 19.71
N GLY A 275 -13.67 19.26 19.33
CA GLY A 275 -12.93 18.06 18.93
C GLY A 275 -13.54 17.37 17.71
N PHE A 276 -12.77 16.50 17.07
CA PHE A 276 -13.30 15.67 15.99
C PHE A 276 -14.22 14.58 16.53
N ARG A 277 -15.32 14.35 15.84
CA ARG A 277 -16.26 13.25 16.10
C ARG A 277 -16.78 12.65 14.83
N VAL A 278 -17.50 11.53 14.91
CA VAL A 278 -18.13 10.88 13.75
C VAL A 278 -19.61 11.20 13.68
N GLU A 279 -20.10 11.45 12.48
CA GLU A 279 -21.48 11.85 12.21
C GLU A 279 -22.05 11.16 10.98
N LYS A 280 -23.35 10.97 10.96
CA LYS A 280 -24.06 10.47 9.77
C LYS A 280 -24.84 11.59 9.10
N TYR A 281 -24.55 11.85 7.84
CA TYR A 281 -25.26 12.84 7.05
C TYR A 281 -25.71 12.23 5.72
N ARG A 282 -27.02 12.32 5.43
CA ARG A 282 -27.65 11.74 4.24
C ARG A 282 -27.28 10.26 4.00
N GLY A 283 -27.28 9.47 5.06
CA GLY A 283 -26.99 8.04 5.03
C GLY A 283 -25.51 7.66 4.84
N LYS A 284 -24.61 8.63 4.86
CA LYS A 284 -23.16 8.41 4.76
C LYS A 284 -22.45 8.87 6.03
N TRP A 285 -21.41 8.12 6.42
CA TRP A 285 -20.54 8.50 7.52
C TRP A 285 -19.58 9.63 7.11
N PHE A 286 -19.35 10.56 8.04
CA PHE A 286 -18.38 11.64 7.99
C PHE A 286 -17.69 11.78 9.34
N PHE A 287 -16.60 12.52 9.39
CA PHE A 287 -16.22 13.23 10.59
C PHE A 287 -16.97 14.57 10.64
N ALA A 288 -17.15 15.11 11.85
CA ALA A 288 -17.36 16.54 12.06
C ALA A 288 -16.08 17.13 12.67
N ASP A 289 -15.63 18.26 12.16
CA ASP A 289 -14.47 18.96 12.68
C ASP A 289 -14.75 19.67 14.01
N PRO A 290 -13.77 20.21 14.73
CA PRO A 290 -13.97 20.92 15.98
C PRO A 290 -14.96 22.10 15.92
N GLU A 291 -15.14 22.69 14.74
CA GLU A 291 -16.07 23.80 14.49
C GLU A 291 -17.46 23.33 14.04
N GLY A 292 -17.69 22.01 13.98
CA GLY A 292 -18.97 21.42 13.59
C GLY A 292 -19.21 21.34 12.09
N ARG A 293 -18.17 21.38 11.26
CA ARG A 293 -18.30 21.19 9.83
C ARG A 293 -18.03 19.75 9.42
N LEU A 294 -18.77 19.26 8.44
CA LEU A 294 -18.53 17.92 7.87
C LEU A 294 -17.10 17.84 7.32
N PHE A 295 -16.40 16.78 7.69
CA PHE A 295 -15.03 16.54 7.29
C PHE A 295 -14.90 15.11 6.74
N TRP A 296 -14.25 14.96 5.58
CA TRP A 296 -13.87 13.69 5.01
C TRP A 296 -12.36 13.66 4.84
N LEU A 297 -11.69 12.72 5.51
CA LEU A 297 -10.24 12.68 5.59
C LEU A 297 -9.62 12.33 4.24
N PHE A 298 -8.85 13.24 3.68
CA PHE A 298 -8.06 13.05 2.47
C PHE A 298 -6.60 13.37 2.78
N GLY A 299 -5.82 12.35 3.10
CA GLY A 299 -4.48 12.50 3.69
C GLY A 299 -3.37 11.72 2.99
N VAL A 300 -2.13 12.05 3.36
CA VAL A 300 -0.90 11.41 2.91
C VAL A 300 -0.08 10.94 4.10
N ASN A 301 0.39 9.69 4.03
CA ASN A 301 1.23 9.07 5.06
C ASN A 301 2.71 9.45 4.88
N ARG A 302 3.48 9.28 5.97
CA ARG A 302 4.94 9.41 5.97
C ARG A 302 5.44 10.74 5.42
N CYS A 303 4.83 11.82 5.87
CA CYS A 303 5.33 13.17 5.64
C CYS A 303 6.49 13.42 6.60
N ASP A 304 7.65 12.85 6.29
CA ASP A 304 8.89 12.97 7.06
C ASP A 304 10.12 12.89 6.15
N LEU A 305 11.33 13.02 6.70
CA LEU A 305 12.60 12.99 5.99
C LEU A 305 13.41 11.71 6.27
N SER A 306 12.77 10.67 6.80
CA SER A 306 13.44 9.47 7.31
C SER A 306 13.60 8.33 6.27
N GLU A 307 13.23 8.53 5.02
CA GLU A 307 13.45 7.51 3.98
C GLU A 307 14.94 7.24 3.78
N ALA A 308 15.37 6.02 4.10
CA ALA A 308 16.78 5.65 4.11
C ALA A 308 17.01 4.20 3.69
N THR A 309 18.20 3.94 3.13
CA THR A 309 18.68 2.61 2.74
C THR A 309 19.95 2.22 3.49
N GLY A 310 20.14 0.91 3.70
CA GLY A 310 21.34 0.39 4.36
C GLY A 310 22.59 0.55 3.49
N VAL A 311 23.67 1.01 4.11
CA VAL A 311 24.99 1.22 3.46
C VAL A 311 25.99 0.13 3.83
N THR A 312 25.97 -0.36 5.07
CA THR A 312 26.93 -1.33 5.60
C THR A 312 27.13 -2.51 4.63
N ARG A 313 28.35 -2.72 4.15
CA ARG A 313 28.73 -3.74 3.15
C ARG A 313 28.07 -3.57 1.76
N ARG A 314 27.52 -2.39 1.50
CA ARG A 314 26.89 -2.05 0.21
C ARG A 314 27.46 -0.78 -0.40
N GLU A 315 28.61 -0.33 0.10
CA GLU A 315 29.28 0.90 -0.34
C GLU A 315 29.53 0.92 -1.86
N HIS A 316 29.78 -0.25 -2.45
CA HIS A 316 29.96 -0.44 -3.90
C HIS A 316 28.71 -0.14 -4.74
N CYS A 317 27.51 -0.07 -4.12
CA CYS A 317 26.27 0.24 -4.83
C CYS A 317 26.14 1.74 -5.16
N PHE A 318 26.92 2.60 -4.52
CA PHE A 318 26.78 4.05 -4.56
C PHE A 318 27.93 4.68 -5.33
N GLU A 319 27.63 5.56 -6.30
CA GLU A 319 28.64 6.35 -7.01
C GLU A 319 29.42 7.26 -6.06
N ALA A 320 28.70 7.88 -5.11
CA ALA A 320 29.30 8.74 -4.09
C ALA A 320 28.47 8.75 -2.80
N LEU A 321 29.15 8.56 -1.70
CA LEU A 321 28.62 8.82 -0.36
C LEU A 321 29.40 10.00 0.21
N PRO A 322 28.77 11.15 0.53
CA PRO A 322 29.46 12.29 1.09
C PRO A 322 30.16 11.91 2.41
N PRO A 323 31.39 12.40 2.65
CA PRO A 323 32.03 12.29 3.95
C PRO A 323 31.10 12.85 5.04
N ARG A 324 31.09 12.17 6.20
CA ARG A 324 30.28 12.61 7.32
C ARG A 324 30.88 13.90 7.90
N CYS A 325 30.02 14.88 8.11
CA CYS A 325 30.32 16.13 8.79
C CYS A 325 29.12 16.51 9.63
N ARG A 326 29.22 17.52 10.45
CA ARG A 326 28.14 18.00 11.32
C ARG A 326 26.86 18.33 10.52
N ALA A 327 26.99 18.93 9.35
CA ALA A 327 25.84 19.31 8.53
C ALA A 327 25.01 18.10 8.05
N ASN A 328 25.66 16.94 7.75
CA ASN A 328 24.99 15.79 7.16
C ASN A 328 24.90 14.56 8.08
N GLU A 329 25.45 14.59 9.29
CA GLU A 329 25.48 13.42 10.19
C GLU A 329 24.09 12.86 10.50
N TRP A 330 23.06 13.73 10.54
CA TRP A 330 21.66 13.35 10.77
C TRP A 330 21.05 12.49 9.67
N THR A 331 21.63 12.49 8.46
CA THR A 331 21.21 11.66 7.35
C THR A 331 21.79 10.24 7.43
N TYR A 332 22.79 10.02 8.31
CA TYR A 332 23.43 8.73 8.57
C TYR A 332 23.07 8.26 9.96
N TYR A 333 22.34 7.19 10.07
CA TYR A 333 21.95 6.66 11.37
C TYR A 333 21.94 5.14 11.42
N ALA A 334 22.22 4.58 12.58
CA ALA A 334 22.18 3.15 12.81
C ALA A 334 20.75 2.64 12.92
N TYR A 335 20.45 1.58 12.20
CA TYR A 335 19.19 0.86 12.33
C TYR A 335 19.45 -0.48 13.04
N PRO A 336 18.86 -0.73 14.22
CA PRO A 336 19.00 -2.00 14.91
C PRO A 336 18.19 -3.07 14.18
N GLY A 337 18.85 -4.09 13.67
CA GLY A 337 18.20 -5.25 13.09
C GLY A 337 17.70 -5.08 11.65
N ALA A 338 18.62 -5.11 10.70
CA ALA A 338 18.33 -5.11 9.26
C ALA A 338 17.79 -6.46 8.74
N LEU A 339 16.87 -7.07 9.44
CA LEU A 339 16.55 -8.50 9.28
C LEU A 339 15.70 -8.83 8.05
N ARG A 340 15.03 -7.84 7.46
CA ARG A 340 14.08 -8.05 6.35
C ARG A 340 14.62 -7.60 5.00
N LEU A 341 15.60 -6.69 4.95
CA LEU A 341 16.28 -6.37 3.70
C LEU A 341 17.03 -7.61 3.21
N GLY A 342 16.68 -8.08 2.03
CA GLY A 342 17.16 -9.36 1.49
C GLY A 342 18.67 -9.50 1.43
N PHE A 343 19.38 -8.37 1.23
CA PHE A 343 20.83 -8.32 1.25
C PHE A 343 21.45 -8.82 2.57
N TYR A 344 20.83 -8.51 3.72
CA TYR A 344 21.35 -8.87 5.05
C TYR A 344 20.82 -10.20 5.59
N LYS A 345 19.95 -10.89 4.83
CA LYS A 345 19.25 -12.09 5.30
C LYS A 345 20.18 -13.22 5.75
N GLY A 346 21.35 -13.36 5.12
CA GLY A 346 22.33 -14.39 5.45
C GLY A 346 23.29 -14.01 6.59
N SER A 347 23.62 -12.72 6.71
CA SER A 347 24.68 -12.22 7.62
C SER A 347 24.18 -11.66 8.95
N ARG A 348 22.91 -11.37 9.10
CA ARG A 348 22.20 -10.86 10.28
C ARG A 348 23.04 -9.91 11.16
N PRO A 349 23.50 -8.75 10.65
CA PRO A 349 24.27 -7.81 11.45
C PRO A 349 23.41 -7.28 12.61
N ARG A 350 24.04 -6.98 13.75
CA ARG A 350 23.33 -6.41 14.93
C ARG A 350 22.77 -5.02 14.66
N SER A 351 23.42 -4.26 13.80
CA SER A 351 22.94 -2.96 13.32
C SER A 351 23.48 -2.71 11.91
N VAL A 352 22.78 -1.89 11.17
CA VAL A 352 23.18 -1.45 9.83
C VAL A 352 23.22 0.07 9.82
N MET A 353 24.31 0.64 9.33
CA MET A 353 24.35 2.06 8.99
C MET A 353 23.50 2.27 7.75
N GLN A 354 22.61 3.24 7.79
CA GLN A 354 21.79 3.65 6.65
C GLN A 354 22.01 5.12 6.33
N VAL A 355 21.63 5.51 5.12
CA VAL A 355 21.73 6.88 4.61
C VAL A 355 20.41 7.32 4.00
N SER A 356 19.99 8.57 4.31
CA SER A 356 18.88 9.25 3.66
C SER A 356 19.37 10.12 2.51
N PHE A 357 19.19 9.66 1.27
CA PHE A 357 19.47 10.49 0.10
C PHE A 357 18.51 11.68 -0.01
N LEU A 358 17.26 11.53 0.44
CA LEU A 358 16.32 12.63 0.53
C LEU A 358 16.90 13.77 1.40
N GLY A 359 17.42 13.45 2.58
CA GLY A 359 18.05 14.43 3.45
C GLY A 359 19.27 15.10 2.82
N LEU A 360 20.15 14.30 2.19
CA LEU A 360 21.33 14.81 1.45
C LEU A 360 20.92 15.74 0.30
N ASN A 361 19.90 15.37 -0.46
CA ASN A 361 19.41 16.16 -1.59
C ASN A 361 18.76 17.46 -1.13
N LEU A 362 18.01 17.45 -0.04
CA LEU A 362 17.45 18.69 0.54
C LEU A 362 18.54 19.66 0.96
N MET A 363 19.62 19.19 1.59
CA MET A 363 20.75 20.07 1.93
C MET A 363 21.39 20.68 0.69
N ARG A 364 21.61 19.89 -0.38
CA ARG A 364 22.13 20.38 -1.67
C ARG A 364 21.19 21.39 -2.32
N LYS A 365 19.89 21.08 -2.36
CA LYS A 365 18.83 21.97 -2.87
C LYS A 365 18.78 23.30 -2.13
N LEU A 366 19.04 23.29 -0.83
CA LEU A 366 19.02 24.47 0.05
C LEU A 366 20.37 25.18 0.15
N GLY A 367 21.40 24.72 -0.58
CA GLY A 367 22.71 25.33 -0.63
C GLY A 367 23.54 25.21 0.67
N VAL A 368 23.31 24.17 1.47
CA VAL A 368 24.10 23.91 2.69
C VAL A 368 25.48 23.41 2.29
N ALA A 369 26.43 24.35 2.19
CA ALA A 369 27.80 24.07 1.79
C ALA A 369 28.78 24.01 2.98
N ASP A 370 28.48 24.71 4.08
CA ASP A 370 29.33 24.72 5.28
C ASP A 370 29.20 23.36 6.00
N PRO A 371 30.30 22.59 6.17
CA PRO A 371 30.28 21.31 6.85
C PRO A 371 29.92 21.43 8.35
N GLU A 372 30.04 22.61 8.96
CA GLU A 372 29.70 22.89 10.37
C GLU A 372 28.25 23.41 10.55
N ALA A 373 27.51 23.63 9.46
CA ALA A 373 26.12 24.10 9.53
C ALA A 373 25.19 23.08 10.23
N ASP A 374 24.07 23.57 10.77
CA ASP A 374 22.97 22.70 11.21
C ASP A 374 22.07 22.33 10.00
N GLY A 375 22.55 21.36 9.22
CA GLY A 375 21.85 20.89 8.02
C GLY A 375 20.51 20.24 8.35
N ARG A 376 20.37 19.60 9.53
CA ARG A 376 19.10 19.05 9.98
C ARG A 376 18.05 20.14 10.19
N LYS A 377 18.42 21.18 10.95
CA LYS A 377 17.53 22.30 11.19
C LYS A 377 17.08 22.94 9.87
N THR A 378 18.00 23.21 8.96
CA THR A 378 17.71 23.79 7.64
C THR A 378 16.75 22.94 6.83
N ALA A 379 16.96 21.62 6.76
CA ALA A 379 16.08 20.70 6.05
C ALA A 379 14.68 20.61 6.68
N TYR A 380 14.60 20.53 8.01
CA TYR A 380 13.32 20.47 8.70
C TYR A 380 12.56 21.79 8.68
N ASP A 381 13.22 22.95 8.75
CA ASP A 381 12.57 24.26 8.59
C ASP A 381 11.94 24.39 7.20
N TYR A 382 12.64 23.94 6.15
CA TYR A 382 12.08 23.83 4.81
C TYR A 382 10.88 22.88 4.76
N ALA A 383 11.01 21.67 5.28
CA ALA A 383 9.95 20.67 5.25
C ALA A 383 8.69 21.11 6.03
N CYS A 384 8.87 21.75 7.19
CA CYS A 384 7.79 22.28 8.02
C CYS A 384 6.95 23.37 7.29
N ARG A 385 7.56 24.12 6.42
CA ARG A 385 6.87 25.10 5.57
C ARG A 385 6.33 24.45 4.30
N ARG A 386 7.17 23.76 3.54
CA ARG A 386 6.88 23.33 2.18
C ARG A 386 5.89 22.16 2.10
N ILE A 387 6.00 21.16 2.97
CA ILE A 387 5.12 19.99 2.91
C ILE A 387 3.65 20.37 3.15
N PRO A 388 3.29 21.16 4.18
CA PRO A 388 1.91 21.62 4.35
C PRO A 388 1.40 22.50 3.21
N GLU A 389 2.23 23.37 2.63
CA GLU A 389 1.89 24.19 1.45
C GLU A 389 1.53 23.30 0.26
N ARG A 390 2.38 22.30 -0.05
CA ARG A 390 2.14 21.30 -1.08
C ARG A 390 0.83 20.55 -0.85
N LEU A 391 0.64 19.98 0.32
CA LEU A 391 -0.55 19.18 0.62
C LEU A 391 -1.84 20.00 0.43
N ARG A 392 -1.86 21.25 0.91
CA ARG A 392 -3.02 22.14 0.70
C ARG A 392 -3.26 22.45 -0.77
N SER A 393 -2.21 22.85 -1.50
CA SER A 393 -2.27 23.14 -2.92
C SER A 393 -2.70 21.91 -3.73
N TRP A 394 -2.26 20.72 -3.33
CA TRP A 394 -2.61 19.44 -3.97
C TRP A 394 -4.02 18.95 -3.58
N GLY A 395 -4.73 19.69 -2.75
CA GLY A 395 -6.12 19.40 -2.38
C GLY A 395 -6.30 18.46 -1.22
N PHE A 396 -5.23 18.02 -0.55
CA PHE A 396 -5.31 17.27 0.71
C PHE A 396 -5.80 18.17 1.86
N ASN A 397 -6.40 17.55 2.88
CA ASN A 397 -6.88 18.28 4.06
C ASN A 397 -6.35 17.69 5.38
N ALA A 398 -5.49 16.68 5.32
CA ALA A 398 -4.92 16.06 6.51
C ALA A 398 -3.55 15.45 6.26
N PHE A 399 -2.75 15.38 7.31
CA PHE A 399 -1.64 14.43 7.39
C PHE A 399 -2.16 13.03 7.73
N GLY A 400 -1.60 12.02 7.11
CA GLY A 400 -1.87 10.63 7.42
C GLY A 400 -1.02 10.10 8.56
N ASN A 401 -0.82 8.79 8.54
CA ASN A 401 -0.05 8.06 9.54
C ASN A 401 1.48 8.24 9.35
N SER A 402 2.25 8.07 10.44
CA SER A 402 3.73 8.06 10.44
C SER A 402 4.37 9.35 9.89
N CYS A 403 3.73 10.48 10.08
CA CYS A 403 4.29 11.79 9.75
C CYS A 403 5.16 12.33 10.90
N SER A 404 6.17 13.13 10.58
CA SER A 404 6.98 13.82 11.57
C SER A 404 6.11 14.78 12.40
N GLN A 405 6.15 14.64 13.74
CA GLN A 405 5.38 15.52 14.63
C GLN A 405 5.80 16.98 14.54
N GLN A 406 7.08 17.24 14.21
CA GLN A 406 7.56 18.60 13.96
C GLN A 406 6.88 19.22 12.73
N ILE A 407 6.78 18.47 11.62
CA ILE A 407 6.12 18.91 10.39
C ILE A 407 4.61 19.07 10.59
N VAL A 408 3.99 18.11 11.25
CA VAL A 408 2.54 18.11 11.53
C VAL A 408 2.13 19.34 12.34
N ARG A 409 2.84 19.63 13.42
CA ARG A 409 2.56 20.79 14.30
C ARG A 409 2.77 22.11 13.59
N ALA A 410 3.87 22.24 12.85
CA ALA A 410 4.13 23.42 12.03
C ALA A 410 3.05 23.65 10.97
N GLY A 411 2.56 22.57 10.39
CA GLY A 411 1.58 22.58 9.30
C GLY A 411 0.19 23.07 9.71
N ARG A 412 -0.21 22.91 10.98
CA ARG A 412 -1.57 23.26 11.48
C ARG A 412 -2.67 22.75 10.55
N MET A 413 -2.57 21.46 10.21
CA MET A 413 -3.58 20.70 9.45
C MET A 413 -4.03 19.51 10.30
N PRO A 414 -5.28 19.04 10.13
CA PRO A 414 -5.72 17.81 10.77
C PRO A 414 -4.77 16.66 10.52
N TYR A 415 -4.66 15.75 11.48
CA TYR A 415 -3.80 14.59 11.38
C TYR A 415 -4.30 13.42 12.24
N VAL A 416 -3.76 12.25 11.98
CA VAL A 416 -3.90 11.07 12.83
C VAL A 416 -2.54 10.69 13.38
N HIS A 417 -2.50 10.05 14.54
CA HIS A 417 -1.25 9.58 15.13
C HIS A 417 -1.31 8.10 15.48
N THR A 418 -0.16 7.40 15.45
CA THR A 418 -0.09 5.95 15.69
C THR A 418 0.98 5.60 16.72
N ALA A 419 0.60 4.86 17.74
CA ALA A 419 1.52 4.05 18.52
C ALA A 419 1.73 2.72 17.80
N HIS A 420 2.84 2.59 17.06
CA HIS A 420 3.11 1.40 16.24
C HIS A 420 3.32 0.12 17.06
N GLN A 421 3.80 0.24 18.29
CA GLN A 421 4.02 -0.85 19.24
C GLN A 421 3.68 -0.37 20.63
N THR A 422 3.03 -1.21 21.42
CA THR A 422 2.70 -0.90 22.82
C THR A 422 3.88 -1.01 23.75
N ARG A 423 4.94 -1.68 23.34
CA ARG A 423 6.11 -2.05 24.19
C ARG A 423 5.69 -2.81 25.47
N CYS A 424 4.58 -3.53 25.39
CA CYS A 424 4.11 -4.44 26.44
C CYS A 424 4.74 -5.84 26.27
N PRO A 425 4.70 -6.68 27.30
CA PRO A 425 5.07 -8.08 27.18
C PRO A 425 4.28 -8.80 26.08
N GLN A 426 4.96 -9.70 25.36
CA GLN A 426 4.37 -10.38 24.20
C GLN A 426 4.28 -11.90 24.42
N ILE A 427 3.33 -12.55 23.76
CA ILE A 427 3.16 -14.00 23.79
C ILE A 427 4.22 -14.64 22.89
N ALA A 428 5.17 -15.37 23.47
CA ALA A 428 6.38 -15.87 22.81
C ALA A 428 6.08 -16.81 21.63
N GLY A 429 5.03 -17.61 21.70
CA GLY A 429 4.69 -18.59 20.65
C GLY A 429 3.80 -18.06 19.53
N THR A 430 3.46 -16.75 19.52
CA THR A 430 2.70 -16.11 18.43
C THR A 430 3.63 -15.56 17.37
N HIS A 431 3.08 -15.31 16.18
CA HIS A 431 3.79 -14.71 15.06
C HIS A 431 2.93 -13.59 14.46
N GLY A 432 3.45 -12.38 14.48
CA GLY A 432 2.80 -11.22 13.87
C GLY A 432 3.55 -10.70 12.64
N ASN A 433 2.95 -9.76 11.94
CA ASN A 433 3.60 -9.09 10.81
C ASN A 433 4.80 -8.26 11.26
N TRP A 434 4.66 -7.52 12.37
CA TRP A 434 5.67 -6.59 12.86
C TRP A 434 6.23 -6.98 14.24
N ALA A 435 5.40 -7.62 15.08
CA ALA A 435 5.73 -8.09 16.41
C ALA A 435 4.82 -9.27 16.78
N ASN A 436 5.15 -10.01 17.83
CA ASN A 436 4.25 -10.99 18.41
C ASN A 436 3.01 -10.30 19.01
N PHE A 437 1.96 -11.05 19.28
CA PHE A 437 0.78 -10.52 19.94
C PHE A 437 1.05 -10.18 21.42
N ASP A 438 0.51 -9.08 21.92
CA ASP A 438 0.67 -8.66 23.31
C ASP A 438 0.09 -9.71 24.27
N ASP A 439 0.77 -9.97 25.38
CA ASP A 439 0.24 -10.76 26.48
C ASP A 439 -0.70 -9.91 27.35
N VAL A 440 -1.93 -9.85 26.91
CA VAL A 440 -3.00 -9.05 27.56
C VAL A 440 -3.39 -9.55 28.96
N PHE A 441 -2.88 -10.71 29.38
CA PHE A 441 -3.05 -11.28 30.71
C PHE A 441 -1.83 -11.07 31.62
N SER A 442 -0.79 -10.38 31.13
CA SER A 442 0.31 -9.95 31.97
C SER A 442 -0.22 -9.04 33.11
N PRO A 443 0.18 -9.26 34.37
CA PRO A 443 -0.35 -8.50 35.52
C PRO A 443 -0.22 -6.98 35.34
N ASP A 444 0.86 -6.50 34.75
CA ASP A 444 1.14 -5.08 34.57
C ASP A 444 0.65 -4.52 33.22
N TYR A 445 -0.03 -5.34 32.40
CA TYR A 445 -0.38 -4.97 31.01
C TYR A 445 -1.12 -3.64 30.91
N ALA A 446 -2.19 -3.46 31.67
CA ALA A 446 -3.03 -2.25 31.59
C ALA A 446 -2.25 -0.97 31.96
N GLY A 447 -1.49 -1.02 33.04
CA GLY A 447 -0.67 0.11 33.50
C GLY A 447 0.48 0.45 32.52
N LEU A 448 1.14 -0.58 32.01
CA LEU A 448 2.18 -0.42 30.96
C LEU A 448 1.59 0.18 29.69
N LEU A 449 0.47 -0.34 29.22
CA LEU A 449 -0.21 0.12 28.01
C LEU A 449 -0.57 1.61 28.13
N ALA A 450 -1.29 2.01 29.19
CA ALA A 450 -1.69 3.41 29.37
C ALA A 450 -0.48 4.35 29.45
N ARG A 451 0.57 3.99 30.21
CA ARG A 451 1.79 4.76 30.33
C ARG A 451 2.52 4.91 28.98
N ASN A 452 2.69 3.80 28.25
CA ASN A 452 3.43 3.80 26.99
C ASN A 452 2.67 4.56 25.89
N LEU A 453 1.34 4.38 25.80
CA LEU A 453 0.50 5.15 24.88
C LEU A 453 0.52 6.66 25.21
N LYS A 454 0.46 7.03 26.51
CA LYS A 454 0.56 8.44 26.91
C LYS A 454 1.89 9.05 26.48
N GLN A 455 2.99 8.30 26.61
CA GLN A 455 4.32 8.74 26.15
C GLN A 455 4.38 8.89 24.63
N ASP A 456 3.87 7.90 23.87
CA ASP A 456 3.94 7.90 22.40
C ASP A 456 3.09 9.01 21.79
N PHE A 457 1.89 9.23 22.32
CA PHE A 457 0.99 10.25 21.79
C PHE A 457 1.36 11.67 22.22
N GLY A 458 1.96 11.82 23.40
CA GLY A 458 2.49 13.11 23.87
C GLY A 458 1.49 14.26 23.69
N GLU A 459 1.91 15.31 22.98
CA GLU A 459 1.11 16.51 22.76
C GLU A 459 -0.14 16.26 21.90
N ALA A 460 -0.18 15.19 21.08
CA ALA A 460 -1.34 14.87 20.26
C ALA A 460 -2.61 14.61 21.10
N LEU A 461 -2.46 14.25 22.37
CA LEU A 461 -3.56 14.03 23.29
C LEU A 461 -4.42 15.31 23.49
N GLN A 462 -3.80 16.49 23.44
CA GLN A 462 -4.46 17.78 23.65
C GLN A 462 -4.59 18.63 22.38
N ASP A 463 -3.94 18.24 21.28
CA ASP A 463 -3.94 19.03 20.06
C ASP A 463 -5.31 18.96 19.34
N PRO A 464 -6.03 20.06 19.13
CA PRO A 464 -7.33 20.06 18.46
C PRO A 464 -7.25 19.62 16.99
N TYR A 465 -6.06 19.68 16.36
CA TYR A 465 -5.87 19.17 15.00
C TYR A 465 -5.74 17.64 14.94
N CYS A 466 -5.49 16.95 16.07
CA CYS A 466 -5.46 15.49 16.11
C CYS A 466 -6.89 14.92 16.03
N ILE A 467 -7.22 14.28 14.90
CA ILE A 467 -8.51 13.63 14.63
C ILE A 467 -8.71 12.44 15.58
N GLY A 468 -7.68 11.63 15.75
CA GLY A 468 -7.74 10.41 16.55
C GLY A 468 -6.45 9.61 16.47
N LEU A 469 -6.45 8.50 17.19
CA LEU A 469 -5.27 7.72 17.52
C LEU A 469 -5.44 6.26 17.10
N TYR A 470 -4.44 5.73 16.39
CA TYR A 470 -4.32 4.29 16.14
C TYR A 470 -3.43 3.65 17.20
N VAL A 471 -3.77 2.42 17.57
CA VAL A 471 -2.90 1.59 18.41
C VAL A 471 -2.53 0.34 17.64
N HIS A 472 -1.24 0.14 17.44
CA HIS A 472 -0.63 -0.80 16.51
C HIS A 472 -0.88 -0.48 15.02
N ASN A 473 -0.16 -1.21 14.19
CA ASN A 473 -0.35 -1.29 12.75
C ASN A 473 -0.24 -2.73 12.30
N GLU A 474 -1.28 -3.21 11.59
CA GLU A 474 -1.25 -4.52 10.93
C GLU A 474 -0.91 -5.68 11.85
N ILE A 475 -1.57 -5.75 13.00
CA ILE A 475 -1.38 -6.85 13.96
C ILE A 475 -1.58 -8.19 13.26
N GLY A 476 -0.70 -9.14 13.53
CA GLY A 476 -0.86 -10.53 13.10
C GLY A 476 -1.89 -11.25 13.94
N TRP A 477 -3.11 -11.29 13.47
CA TRP A 477 -4.23 -11.99 14.14
C TRP A 477 -4.17 -13.52 14.00
N GLY A 478 -3.11 -14.07 13.38
CA GLY A 478 -2.98 -15.48 13.06
C GLY A 478 -3.69 -15.90 11.77
N ARG A 479 -3.54 -17.17 11.38
CA ARG A 479 -4.06 -17.73 10.12
C ARG A 479 -5.57 -18.03 10.16
N ASP A 480 -6.09 -18.30 11.34
CA ASP A 480 -7.50 -18.60 11.60
C ASP A 480 -7.90 -18.15 13.03
N ASP A 481 -9.15 -18.44 13.42
CA ASP A 481 -9.72 -18.02 14.70
C ASP A 481 -9.28 -18.85 15.92
N ALA A 482 -8.18 -19.60 15.80
CA ALA A 482 -7.55 -20.36 16.87
C ALA A 482 -6.02 -20.20 16.92
N ASP A 483 -5.41 -19.49 15.96
CA ASP A 483 -3.94 -19.50 15.80
C ASP A 483 -3.19 -18.78 16.91
N LEU A 484 -3.76 -17.69 17.48
CA LEU A 484 -3.18 -17.05 18.66
C LEU A 484 -3.20 -17.99 19.86
N ALA A 485 -4.30 -18.75 20.07
CA ALA A 485 -4.39 -19.73 21.15
C ALA A 485 -3.38 -20.88 20.96
N ARG A 486 -3.14 -21.33 19.73
CA ARG A 486 -2.05 -22.29 19.45
C ARG A 486 -0.68 -21.69 19.76
N GLY A 487 -0.49 -20.39 19.49
CA GLY A 487 0.72 -19.66 19.90
C GLY A 487 0.90 -19.66 21.41
N VAL A 488 -0.20 -19.45 22.15
CA VAL A 488 -0.17 -19.54 23.64
C VAL A 488 0.26 -20.93 24.11
N LEU A 489 -0.25 -22.01 23.50
CA LEU A 489 0.18 -23.37 23.85
C LEU A 489 1.68 -23.61 23.63
N ARG A 490 2.25 -23.03 22.56
CA ARG A 490 3.69 -23.14 22.28
C ARG A 490 4.57 -22.30 23.20
N SER A 491 3.97 -21.40 23.95
CA SER A 491 4.70 -20.49 24.85
C SER A 491 5.21 -21.19 26.12
N PRO A 492 6.19 -20.64 26.82
CA PRO A 492 6.67 -21.16 28.10
C PRO A 492 5.57 -21.29 29.16
N ALA A 493 5.74 -22.21 30.11
CA ALA A 493 4.81 -22.42 31.22
C ALA A 493 4.55 -21.14 32.07
N SER A 494 5.54 -20.27 32.17
CA SER A 494 5.45 -18.99 32.89
C SER A 494 4.66 -17.89 32.17
N GLN A 495 4.28 -18.10 30.89
CA GLN A 495 3.56 -17.10 30.11
C GLN A 495 2.16 -16.84 30.72
N PRO A 496 1.83 -15.59 31.10
CA PRO A 496 0.55 -15.27 31.74
C PRO A 496 -0.68 -15.70 30.92
N ALA A 497 -0.66 -15.53 29.60
CA ALA A 497 -1.72 -16.01 28.72
C ALA A 497 -1.90 -17.54 28.80
N LYS A 498 -0.81 -18.31 28.93
CA LYS A 498 -0.89 -19.77 29.06
C LYS A 498 -1.46 -20.22 30.40
N GLN A 499 -1.09 -19.52 31.47
CA GLN A 499 -1.66 -19.71 32.79
C GLN A 499 -3.19 -19.43 32.80
N GLU A 500 -3.61 -18.37 32.12
CA GLU A 500 -5.02 -18.02 31.98
C GLU A 500 -5.78 -19.04 31.13
N PHE A 501 -5.16 -19.54 30.05
CA PHE A 501 -5.78 -20.61 29.23
C PHE A 501 -5.97 -21.89 30.07
N ARG A 502 -4.97 -22.29 30.82
CA ARG A 502 -5.10 -23.39 31.77
C ARG A 502 -6.28 -23.15 32.74
N ARG A 503 -6.35 -21.98 33.40
CA ARG A 503 -7.48 -21.67 34.33
C ARG A 503 -8.84 -21.77 33.65
N MET A 504 -8.97 -21.31 32.42
CA MET A 504 -10.21 -21.46 31.64
C MET A 504 -10.58 -22.92 31.41
N LEU A 505 -9.60 -23.75 31.05
CA LEU A 505 -9.81 -25.17 30.82
C LEU A 505 -10.12 -25.94 32.12
N GLU A 506 -9.43 -25.63 33.21
CA GLU A 506 -9.70 -26.19 34.54
C GLU A 506 -11.12 -25.89 35.00
N LYS A 507 -11.57 -24.66 34.82
CA LYS A 507 -12.95 -24.24 35.14
C LYS A 507 -13.97 -25.00 34.30
N LYS A 508 -13.68 -25.24 33.03
CA LYS A 508 -14.59 -25.94 32.10
C LYS A 508 -14.67 -27.46 32.35
N TYR A 509 -13.51 -28.09 32.54
CA TYR A 509 -13.40 -29.57 32.54
C TYR A 509 -13.30 -30.15 33.94
N SER A 510 -12.91 -29.36 34.94
CA SER A 510 -12.68 -29.74 36.34
C SER A 510 -11.56 -30.75 36.56
N SER A 511 -11.24 -31.63 35.59
CA SER A 511 -10.13 -32.58 35.68
C SER A 511 -9.39 -32.70 34.35
N ILE A 512 -8.10 -33.00 34.43
CA ILE A 512 -7.24 -33.19 33.25
C ILE A 512 -7.71 -34.39 32.42
N GLY A 513 -8.23 -35.44 33.04
CA GLY A 513 -8.75 -36.61 32.34
C GLY A 513 -9.94 -36.27 31.44
N ARG A 514 -10.84 -35.35 31.87
CA ARG A 514 -11.94 -34.90 31.03
C ARG A 514 -11.46 -34.06 29.84
N LEU A 515 -10.45 -33.21 30.05
CA LEU A 515 -9.81 -32.49 28.95
C LEU A 515 -9.20 -33.48 27.94
N ASN A 516 -8.39 -34.44 28.45
CA ASN A 516 -7.76 -35.47 27.63
C ASN A 516 -8.77 -36.25 26.77
N ALA A 517 -9.90 -36.61 27.35
CA ALA A 517 -10.96 -37.31 26.64
C ALA A 517 -11.51 -36.51 25.44
N VAL A 518 -11.67 -35.19 25.59
CA VAL A 518 -12.16 -34.29 24.52
C VAL A 518 -11.06 -33.98 23.51
N TRP A 519 -9.86 -33.61 23.95
CA TRP A 519 -8.78 -33.19 23.07
C TRP A 519 -8.01 -34.37 22.44
N LYS A 520 -8.30 -35.59 22.86
CA LYS A 520 -7.55 -36.80 22.46
C LYS A 520 -6.04 -36.64 22.80
N THR A 521 -5.78 -36.22 24.02
CA THR A 521 -4.45 -36.05 24.59
C THR A 521 -4.25 -36.87 25.83
N GLU A 522 -3.01 -36.97 26.34
CA GLU A 522 -2.64 -37.81 27.49
C GLU A 522 -1.82 -37.00 28.52
N TYR A 523 -2.23 -35.80 28.84
CA TYR A 523 -1.55 -35.01 29.90
C TYR A 523 -1.74 -35.66 31.25
N PRO A 524 -0.68 -35.99 32.00
CA PRO A 524 -0.81 -36.61 33.32
C PRO A 524 -1.36 -35.65 34.37
N SER A 525 -1.18 -34.34 34.19
CA SER A 525 -1.66 -33.32 35.13
C SER A 525 -1.82 -31.96 34.43
N TRP A 526 -2.49 -31.02 35.08
CA TRP A 526 -2.56 -29.62 34.64
C TRP A 526 -1.20 -28.92 34.61
N GLU A 527 -0.27 -29.36 35.44
CA GLU A 527 1.09 -28.88 35.41
C GLU A 527 1.82 -29.37 34.17
N ALA A 528 1.70 -30.66 33.84
CA ALA A 528 2.24 -31.22 32.60
C ALA A 528 1.68 -30.54 31.36
N PHE A 529 0.40 -30.17 31.36
CA PHE A 529 -0.19 -29.34 30.31
C PHE A 529 0.56 -28.00 30.16
N LEU A 530 0.88 -27.30 31.23
CA LEU A 530 1.62 -26.03 31.19
C LEU A 530 3.02 -26.18 30.58
N PHE A 531 3.74 -27.25 30.89
CA PHE A 531 5.08 -27.48 30.38
C PHE A 531 5.09 -28.05 28.96
N SER A 532 3.97 -28.54 28.45
CA SER A 532 3.84 -29.04 27.08
C SER A 532 3.76 -27.89 26.06
N ALA A 533 4.53 -27.97 24.98
CA ALA A 533 4.39 -27.10 23.81
C ALA A 533 3.53 -27.76 22.71
N ALA A 534 2.97 -28.94 22.97
CA ALA A 534 2.16 -29.65 22.00
C ALA A 534 0.85 -28.90 21.68
N VAL A 535 0.49 -28.93 20.41
CA VAL A 535 -0.78 -28.36 19.93
C VAL A 535 -1.66 -29.54 19.51
N PRO A 536 -2.82 -29.73 20.15
CA PRO A 536 -3.73 -30.82 19.81
C PRO A 536 -4.31 -30.69 18.40
N ALA A 537 -4.89 -31.77 17.88
CA ALA A 537 -5.57 -31.73 16.59
C ALA A 537 -6.74 -30.74 16.62
N ASP A 538 -6.83 -29.89 15.60
CA ASP A 538 -7.84 -28.81 15.55
C ASP A 538 -9.26 -29.28 15.73
N ARG A 539 -9.66 -30.37 15.07
CA ARG A 539 -11.04 -30.88 15.15
C ARG A 539 -11.52 -31.17 16.57
N ASP A 540 -10.61 -31.61 17.48
CA ASP A 540 -10.93 -32.06 18.82
C ASP A 540 -10.85 -30.90 19.81
N ALA A 541 -9.92 -29.96 19.63
CA ALA A 541 -9.69 -28.83 20.54
C ALA A 541 -10.25 -27.48 20.04
N TRP A 542 -10.83 -27.42 18.84
CA TRP A 542 -11.22 -26.17 18.15
C TRP A 542 -12.08 -25.26 19.01
N ALA A 543 -13.10 -25.79 19.68
CA ALA A 543 -14.02 -24.97 20.47
C ALA A 543 -13.30 -24.20 21.59
N ASP A 544 -12.34 -24.80 22.25
CA ASP A 544 -11.57 -24.19 23.32
C ASP A 544 -10.51 -23.22 22.78
N LEU A 545 -9.81 -23.64 21.73
CA LEU A 545 -8.83 -22.79 21.05
C LEU A 545 -9.48 -21.51 20.51
N ASN A 546 -10.63 -21.65 19.84
CA ASN A 546 -11.40 -20.53 19.32
C ASN A 546 -11.90 -19.62 20.46
N ALA A 547 -12.51 -20.19 21.51
CA ALA A 547 -13.01 -19.44 22.64
C ALA A 547 -11.91 -18.62 23.34
N PHE A 548 -10.72 -19.22 23.53
CA PHE A 548 -9.59 -18.52 24.13
C PHE A 548 -9.00 -17.47 23.18
N ASN A 549 -8.93 -17.77 21.89
CA ASN A 549 -8.50 -16.82 20.85
C ASN A 549 -9.39 -15.57 20.86
N MET A 550 -10.72 -15.74 20.86
CA MET A 550 -11.65 -14.63 20.93
C MET A 550 -11.51 -13.85 22.25
N ARG A 551 -11.28 -14.53 23.36
CA ARG A 551 -11.03 -13.89 24.66
C ARG A 551 -9.75 -13.02 24.64
N LEU A 552 -8.66 -13.49 24.03
CA LEU A 552 -7.44 -12.68 23.81
C LEU A 552 -7.79 -11.39 23.05
N VAL A 553 -8.52 -11.51 21.95
CA VAL A 553 -8.90 -10.37 21.09
C VAL A 553 -9.79 -9.39 21.82
N HIS A 554 -10.82 -9.87 22.52
CA HIS A 554 -11.71 -9.02 23.33
C HIS A 554 -10.92 -8.28 24.41
N THR A 555 -10.07 -8.99 25.16
CA THR A 555 -9.25 -8.36 26.23
C THR A 555 -8.32 -7.30 25.66
N TYR A 556 -7.70 -7.54 24.50
CA TYR A 556 -6.88 -6.56 23.82
C TYR A 556 -7.65 -5.26 23.51
N PHE A 557 -8.76 -5.35 22.78
CA PHE A 557 -9.52 -4.15 22.41
C PHE A 557 -10.14 -3.44 23.61
N ALA A 558 -10.61 -4.20 24.60
CA ALA A 558 -11.13 -3.64 25.85
C ALA A 558 -10.06 -2.86 26.61
N SER A 559 -8.87 -3.43 26.77
CA SER A 559 -7.75 -2.77 27.44
C SER A 559 -7.29 -1.51 26.72
N VAL A 560 -7.19 -1.56 25.38
CA VAL A 560 -6.85 -0.36 24.59
C VAL A 560 -7.94 0.70 24.75
N ARG A 561 -9.22 0.33 24.66
CA ARG A 561 -10.33 1.28 24.86
C ARG A 561 -10.32 1.92 26.24
N GLN A 562 -10.03 1.13 27.27
CA GLN A 562 -9.91 1.63 28.64
C GLN A 562 -8.75 2.63 28.75
N ALA A 563 -7.56 2.26 28.27
CA ALA A 563 -6.41 3.16 28.26
C ALA A 563 -6.71 4.46 27.50
N MET A 564 -7.36 4.39 26.33
CA MET A 564 -7.73 5.56 25.54
C MET A 564 -8.71 6.49 26.29
N ARG A 565 -9.70 5.93 26.98
CA ARG A 565 -10.64 6.73 27.81
C ARG A 565 -9.93 7.45 28.94
N GLU A 566 -8.91 6.84 29.49
CA GLU A 566 -8.14 7.38 30.60
C GLU A 566 -7.19 8.50 30.17
N ILE A 567 -6.41 8.28 29.08
CA ILE A 567 -5.36 9.22 28.65
C ILE A 567 -5.81 10.26 27.63
N ALA A 568 -6.88 9.97 26.86
CA ALA A 568 -7.33 10.76 25.71
C ALA A 568 -8.86 10.77 25.54
N PRO A 569 -9.65 11.19 26.55
CA PRO A 569 -11.12 11.06 26.55
C PRO A 569 -11.79 11.81 25.37
N GLY A 570 -11.14 12.85 24.84
CA GLY A 570 -11.64 13.65 23.71
C GLY A 570 -11.13 13.21 22.34
N LYS A 571 -10.38 12.09 22.23
CA LYS A 571 -9.82 11.60 20.95
C LYS A 571 -10.50 10.32 20.50
N LEU A 572 -10.71 10.21 19.20
CA LEU A 572 -11.26 8.99 18.59
C LEU A 572 -10.25 7.84 18.62
N TYR A 573 -10.69 6.65 19.01
CA TYR A 573 -9.93 5.42 18.83
C TYR A 573 -10.19 4.87 17.42
N LEU A 574 -9.15 4.92 16.59
CA LEU A 574 -9.21 4.63 15.14
C LEU A 574 -8.88 3.15 14.81
N GLY A 575 -8.73 2.29 15.83
CA GLY A 575 -8.41 0.88 15.65
C GLY A 575 -6.94 0.59 15.39
N CYS A 576 -6.65 -0.52 14.70
CA CYS A 576 -5.32 -1.11 14.53
C CYS A 576 -4.88 -1.30 13.08
N ARG A 577 -5.58 -0.70 12.12
CA ARG A 577 -5.25 -0.72 10.68
C ARG A 577 -5.11 -2.16 10.14
N PHE A 578 -6.25 -2.84 10.00
CA PHE A 578 -6.31 -4.21 9.49
C PHE A 578 -5.69 -4.34 8.09
N THR A 579 -4.95 -5.42 7.85
CA THR A 579 -4.46 -5.78 6.51
C THR A 579 -5.58 -6.29 5.60
N ASN A 580 -5.28 -6.56 4.32
CA ASN A 580 -6.19 -7.25 3.40
C ASN A 580 -6.66 -8.66 3.92
N ASN A 581 -5.93 -9.25 4.85
CA ASN A 581 -6.19 -10.59 5.38
C ASN A 581 -6.95 -10.55 6.72
N TYR A 582 -7.79 -9.55 6.93
CA TYR A 582 -8.65 -9.46 8.12
C TYR A 582 -9.69 -10.60 8.16
N ARG A 583 -10.17 -10.89 9.37
CA ARG A 583 -11.28 -11.83 9.60
C ARG A 583 -12.49 -11.13 10.20
N ASN A 584 -13.68 -11.54 9.73
CA ASN A 584 -14.94 -10.94 10.16
C ASN A 584 -15.20 -11.10 11.67
N SER A 585 -14.78 -12.21 12.28
CA SER A 585 -14.80 -12.46 13.71
C SER A 585 -14.07 -11.38 14.52
N ILE A 586 -12.85 -11.06 14.11
CA ILE A 586 -12.00 -10.05 14.74
C ILE A 586 -12.58 -8.64 14.52
N VAL A 587 -13.03 -8.33 13.30
CA VAL A 587 -13.66 -7.03 12.98
C VAL A 587 -14.93 -6.80 13.80
N ARG A 588 -15.72 -7.84 14.09
CA ARG A 588 -16.90 -7.73 14.98
C ARG A 588 -16.50 -7.27 16.37
N ILE A 589 -15.48 -7.90 16.95
CA ILE A 589 -14.96 -7.52 18.27
C ILE A 589 -14.43 -6.09 18.24
N ALA A 590 -13.60 -5.75 17.25
CA ALA A 590 -13.05 -4.40 17.13
C ALA A 590 -14.15 -3.32 17.05
N ALA A 591 -15.25 -3.62 16.36
CA ALA A 591 -16.38 -2.69 16.21
C ALA A 591 -17.10 -2.36 17.55
N GLU A 592 -16.97 -3.20 18.58
CA GLU A 592 -17.51 -2.92 19.90
C GLU A 592 -16.71 -1.83 20.63
N TYR A 593 -15.43 -1.73 20.35
CA TYR A 593 -14.49 -0.90 21.12
C TYR A 593 -14.00 0.34 20.36
N CYS A 594 -13.87 0.26 19.03
CA CYS A 594 -13.35 1.36 18.21
C CYS A 594 -14.44 2.37 17.85
N ASP A 595 -14.11 3.65 17.84
CA ASP A 595 -14.99 4.72 17.30
C ASP A 595 -15.02 4.65 15.77
N VAL A 596 -13.89 4.34 15.16
CA VAL A 596 -13.69 4.17 13.72
C VAL A 596 -12.91 2.89 13.47
N LEU A 597 -13.31 2.09 12.51
CA LEU A 597 -12.50 0.96 12.02
C LEU A 597 -11.53 1.41 10.95
N SER A 598 -10.36 0.80 10.89
CA SER A 598 -9.34 1.16 9.91
C SER A 598 -8.75 -0.05 9.20
N PHE A 599 -8.49 0.11 7.90
CA PHE A 599 -7.97 -0.94 7.03
C PHE A 599 -6.88 -0.40 6.10
N ASN A 600 -5.84 -1.17 5.88
CA ASN A 600 -4.84 -0.93 4.85
C ASN A 600 -5.22 -1.77 3.62
N PHE A 601 -5.88 -1.11 2.63
CA PHE A 601 -6.45 -1.80 1.49
C PHE A 601 -5.75 -1.45 0.18
N TYR A 602 -4.84 -2.28 -0.20
CA TYR A 602 -4.17 -2.23 -1.50
C TYR A 602 -5.02 -2.98 -2.53
N LYS A 603 -5.93 -2.24 -3.15
CA LYS A 603 -6.93 -2.71 -4.14
C LYS A 603 -7.06 -1.66 -5.24
N TYR A 604 -7.74 -2.01 -6.34
CA TYR A 604 -8.01 -1.06 -7.42
C TYR A 604 -9.34 -0.31 -7.25
N SER A 605 -10.22 -0.76 -6.37
CA SER A 605 -11.46 -0.09 -5.95
C SER A 605 -11.96 -0.66 -4.63
N ILE A 606 -12.58 0.20 -3.83
CA ILE A 606 -13.21 -0.15 -2.54
C ILE A 606 -14.69 0.23 -2.49
N GLY A 607 -15.28 0.59 -3.61
CA GLY A 607 -16.69 1.02 -3.68
C GLY A 607 -17.68 -0.01 -3.17
N THR A 608 -17.37 -1.29 -3.32
CA THR A 608 -18.21 -2.40 -2.86
C THR A 608 -17.79 -3.02 -1.52
N PHE A 609 -16.80 -2.46 -0.84
CA PHE A 609 -16.42 -2.95 0.49
C PHE A 609 -17.58 -2.80 1.48
N ARG A 610 -17.79 -3.81 2.30
CA ARG A 610 -18.80 -3.83 3.36
C ARG A 610 -18.22 -4.43 4.63
N LEU A 611 -18.61 -3.85 5.75
CA LEU A 611 -18.39 -4.46 7.07
C LEU A 611 -19.23 -5.72 7.24
N PRO A 612 -18.90 -6.62 8.16
CA PRO A 612 -19.72 -7.79 8.50
C PRO A 612 -21.15 -7.38 8.83
N LYS A 613 -22.13 -8.19 8.40
CA LYS A 613 -23.56 -7.91 8.59
C LYS A 613 -23.87 -7.51 10.03
N GLY A 614 -24.65 -6.45 10.22
CA GLY A 614 -25.06 -5.91 11.52
C GLY A 614 -24.12 -4.86 12.10
N ILE A 615 -22.97 -4.57 11.46
CA ILE A 615 -22.06 -3.52 11.88
C ILE A 615 -22.27 -2.27 11.02
N ASP A 616 -22.60 -1.17 11.68
CA ASP A 616 -22.71 0.17 11.08
C ASP A 616 -21.71 1.12 11.77
N LYS A 617 -20.49 1.15 11.26
CA LYS A 617 -19.37 1.94 11.77
C LYS A 617 -18.69 2.71 10.66
N PRO A 618 -18.14 3.90 10.93
CA PRO A 618 -17.28 4.60 9.98
C PRO A 618 -15.96 3.84 9.79
N VAL A 619 -15.40 3.97 8.58
CA VAL A 619 -14.18 3.27 8.17
C VAL A 619 -13.19 4.25 7.56
N ILE A 620 -11.92 4.19 7.99
CA ILE A 620 -10.79 4.84 7.33
C ILE A 620 -10.01 3.80 6.53
N ILE A 621 -9.62 4.16 5.31
CA ILE A 621 -8.57 3.43 4.59
C ILE A 621 -7.24 4.05 5.00
N GLY A 622 -6.51 3.34 5.86
CA GLY A 622 -5.27 3.81 6.47
C GLY A 622 -4.07 3.78 5.52
N GLU A 623 -4.09 2.88 4.52
CA GLU A 623 -3.08 2.81 3.48
C GLU A 623 -3.66 2.31 2.17
N PHE A 624 -3.21 2.93 1.08
CA PHE A 624 -3.32 2.45 -0.29
C PHE A 624 -2.27 3.15 -1.15
N HIS A 625 -1.81 2.51 -2.20
CA HIS A 625 -0.97 3.15 -3.22
C HIS A 625 -1.13 2.51 -4.59
N PHE A 626 -0.58 3.19 -5.57
CA PHE A 626 -0.31 2.70 -6.92
C PHE A 626 1.14 3.03 -7.25
N GLY A 627 1.83 2.10 -7.86
CA GLY A 627 3.21 2.28 -8.32
C GLY A 627 3.37 1.83 -9.76
N THR A 628 4.45 2.27 -10.39
CA THR A 628 4.76 1.91 -11.78
C THR A 628 6.24 1.55 -11.90
N PRO A 629 6.61 0.55 -12.73
CA PRO A 629 7.99 0.31 -13.07
C PRO A 629 8.49 1.34 -14.09
N GLY A 630 9.79 1.44 -14.28
CA GLY A 630 10.41 2.17 -15.39
C GLY A 630 11.31 3.33 -15.02
N TYR A 631 11.43 3.61 -13.72
CA TYR A 631 12.36 4.64 -13.22
C TYR A 631 13.65 4.03 -12.63
N GLY A 632 13.76 2.73 -12.63
CA GLY A 632 14.92 2.01 -12.15
C GLY A 632 14.54 0.69 -11.51
N PRO A 633 15.24 0.28 -10.45
CA PRO A 633 14.98 -0.97 -9.74
C PRO A 633 13.76 -0.90 -8.83
N GLU A 634 12.91 0.07 -9.03
CA GLU A 634 11.79 0.26 -8.15
C GLU A 634 10.70 -0.80 -8.37
N TRP A 635 10.19 -1.25 -7.25
CA TRP A 635 8.99 -2.06 -7.20
C TRP A 635 7.76 -1.22 -7.53
N ALA A 636 6.87 -1.77 -8.36
CA ALA A 636 5.62 -1.09 -8.72
C ALA A 636 4.56 -1.10 -7.59
N GLY A 637 4.95 -1.39 -6.36
CA GLY A 637 4.04 -1.45 -5.23
C GLY A 637 3.09 -2.66 -5.25
N LEU A 638 2.17 -2.70 -4.30
CA LEU A 638 1.15 -3.76 -4.17
C LEU A 638 0.03 -3.66 -5.23
N CYS A 639 -0.12 -2.49 -5.85
CA CYS A 639 -1.05 -2.24 -6.95
C CYS A 639 -0.29 -1.63 -8.12
N ALA A 640 0.26 -2.50 -8.98
CA ALA A 640 1.06 -2.11 -10.13
C ALA A 640 0.19 -1.56 -11.27
N VAL A 641 0.66 -0.51 -11.92
CA VAL A 641 0.07 0.13 -13.11
C VAL A 641 1.14 0.50 -14.13
N ALA A 642 0.73 0.74 -15.38
CA ALA A 642 1.64 0.99 -16.49
C ALA A 642 1.91 2.50 -16.70
N GLY A 643 2.82 3.07 -15.95
CA GLY A 643 3.24 4.48 -16.12
C GLY A 643 2.50 5.49 -15.25
N GLN A 644 3.02 6.72 -15.20
CA GLN A 644 2.57 7.78 -14.29
C GLN A 644 1.13 8.24 -14.55
N GLU A 645 0.73 8.31 -15.80
CA GLU A 645 -0.63 8.69 -16.18
C GLU A 645 -1.67 7.66 -15.70
N GLU A 646 -1.37 6.36 -15.83
CA GLU A 646 -2.25 5.32 -15.32
C GLU A 646 -2.27 5.29 -13.80
N ARG A 647 -1.14 5.60 -13.15
CA ARG A 647 -1.03 5.76 -11.72
C ARG A 647 -1.96 6.86 -11.21
N ALA A 648 -1.97 8.01 -11.86
CA ALA A 648 -2.86 9.13 -11.55
C ALA A 648 -4.35 8.76 -11.78
N ARG A 649 -4.66 8.05 -12.86
CA ARG A 649 -6.02 7.54 -13.13
C ARG A 649 -6.47 6.51 -12.09
N ALA A 650 -5.60 5.58 -11.71
CA ALA A 650 -5.91 4.58 -10.69
C ALA A 650 -6.15 5.21 -9.32
N PHE A 651 -5.35 6.21 -8.95
CA PHE A 651 -5.53 7.01 -7.75
C PHE A 651 -6.89 7.73 -7.75
N ASP A 652 -7.24 8.44 -8.84
CA ASP A 652 -8.53 9.13 -8.98
C ASP A 652 -9.71 8.15 -8.82
N ARG A 653 -9.70 7.02 -9.54
CA ARG A 653 -10.75 6.00 -9.49
C ARG A 653 -10.88 5.38 -8.09
N TYR A 654 -9.78 5.12 -7.41
CA TYR A 654 -9.79 4.57 -6.07
C TYR A 654 -10.45 5.52 -5.08
N VAL A 655 -10.01 6.78 -5.04
CA VAL A 655 -10.58 7.79 -4.14
C VAL A 655 -12.06 8.02 -4.43
N ARG A 656 -12.47 8.09 -5.69
CA ARG A 656 -13.90 8.18 -6.06
C ARG A 656 -14.69 6.96 -5.59
N SER A 657 -14.12 5.76 -5.68
CA SER A 657 -14.78 4.56 -5.15
C SER A 657 -14.94 4.59 -3.64
N ALA A 658 -13.99 5.22 -2.93
CA ALA A 658 -14.09 5.46 -1.49
C ALA A 658 -15.18 6.50 -1.17
N LEU A 659 -15.24 7.60 -1.91
CA LEU A 659 -16.28 8.63 -1.78
C LEU A 659 -17.69 8.08 -2.05
N TYR A 660 -17.80 7.12 -2.95
CA TYR A 660 -19.06 6.42 -3.23
C TYR A 660 -19.52 5.57 -2.03
N ASN A 661 -18.62 4.90 -1.33
CA ASN A 661 -18.93 3.96 -0.24
C ASN A 661 -19.43 4.70 1.01
N PRO A 662 -20.67 4.44 1.50
CA PRO A 662 -21.27 5.20 2.62
C PRO A 662 -20.53 5.05 3.94
N ALA A 663 -19.84 3.94 4.18
CA ALA A 663 -19.11 3.68 5.42
C ALA A 663 -17.76 4.40 5.50
N ILE A 664 -17.15 4.76 4.36
CA ILE A 664 -15.78 5.29 4.33
C ILE A 664 -15.79 6.78 4.63
N VAL A 665 -15.06 7.18 5.66
CA VAL A 665 -14.91 8.58 6.13
C VAL A 665 -13.59 9.20 5.75
N GLY A 666 -12.70 8.46 5.10
CA GLY A 666 -11.44 8.99 4.60
C GLY A 666 -10.48 7.93 4.08
N VAL A 667 -9.47 8.43 3.38
CA VAL A 667 -8.36 7.65 2.82
C VAL A 667 -7.03 8.33 3.09
N GLN A 668 -5.97 7.54 3.24
CA GLN A 668 -4.60 8.00 3.46
C GLN A 668 -3.69 7.31 2.44
N TYR A 669 -3.10 8.09 1.55
CA TYR A 669 -2.20 7.59 0.53
C TYR A 669 -0.85 7.21 1.12
N PHE A 670 -0.35 6.03 0.83
CA PHE A 670 0.97 5.56 1.24
C PHE A 670 1.92 5.60 0.05
N GLN A 671 2.79 6.64 -0.09
CA GLN A 671 3.23 7.63 0.86
C GLN A 671 3.65 8.93 0.16
N LEU A 672 4.23 9.91 0.90
CA LEU A 672 4.63 11.21 0.32
C LEU A 672 5.83 11.07 -0.63
N TYR A 673 6.91 10.42 -0.20
CA TYR A 673 8.13 10.22 -0.99
C TYR A 673 8.23 8.79 -1.50
N ASP A 674 8.90 8.59 -2.63
CA ASP A 674 9.31 7.26 -3.06
C ASP A 674 10.18 6.58 -2.01
N GLN A 675 10.15 5.27 -1.99
CA GLN A 675 11.03 4.48 -1.15
C GLN A 675 12.42 4.41 -1.79
N PRO A 676 13.50 4.24 -1.00
CA PRO A 676 14.85 4.19 -1.55
C PRO A 676 15.01 3.07 -2.58
N ALA A 677 15.61 3.35 -3.73
CA ALA A 677 15.75 2.40 -4.83
C ALA A 677 16.43 1.07 -4.43
N LEU A 678 17.36 1.09 -3.46
CA LEU A 678 18.01 -0.12 -2.92
C LEU A 678 17.26 -0.73 -1.72
N GLY A 679 16.05 -0.29 -1.44
CA GLY A 679 15.17 -0.81 -0.40
C GLY A 679 15.38 -0.18 0.98
N ARG A 680 14.26 0.02 1.67
CA ARG A 680 14.26 0.42 3.09
C ARG A 680 14.93 -0.66 3.94
N THR A 681 15.69 -0.24 4.94
CA THR A 681 16.36 -1.18 5.86
C THR A 681 15.35 -2.01 6.66
N LEU A 682 14.18 -1.43 6.97
CA LEU A 682 13.11 -2.07 7.74
C LEU A 682 12.58 -3.36 7.08
N ASP A 683 12.25 -3.32 5.80
CA ASP A 683 11.51 -4.39 5.11
C ASP A 683 12.01 -4.69 3.70
N GLY A 684 12.89 -3.86 3.16
CA GLY A 684 13.44 -3.98 1.81
C GLY A 684 12.57 -3.38 0.72
N GLU A 685 11.43 -2.76 1.06
CA GLU A 685 10.59 -2.11 0.08
C GLU A 685 11.32 -0.95 -0.61
N ASN A 686 11.17 -0.89 -1.93
CA ASN A 686 11.77 0.12 -2.81
C ASN A 686 10.76 0.62 -3.85
N GLY A 687 9.51 0.81 -3.43
CA GLY A 687 8.42 1.18 -4.32
C GLY A 687 8.52 2.60 -4.85
N GLN A 688 8.29 2.75 -6.15
CA GLN A 688 7.99 4.04 -6.75
C GLN A 688 6.50 4.37 -6.54
N VAL A 689 6.18 4.83 -5.36
CA VAL A 689 4.81 5.03 -4.88
C VAL A 689 4.55 6.45 -4.36
N GLY A 690 5.57 7.31 -4.28
CA GLY A 690 5.51 8.65 -3.73
C GLY A 690 4.73 9.66 -4.58
N PHE A 691 4.35 10.77 -4.01
CA PHE A 691 4.01 12.00 -4.72
C PHE A 691 5.26 12.77 -5.15
N LEU A 692 6.37 12.49 -4.48
CA LEU A 692 7.69 13.08 -4.68
C LEU A 692 8.72 11.96 -4.84
N ASP A 693 9.72 12.21 -5.67
CA ASP A 693 10.89 11.35 -5.79
C ASP A 693 11.95 11.63 -4.70
N VAL A 694 13.05 10.89 -4.74
CA VAL A 694 14.19 11.04 -3.80
C VAL A 694 14.90 12.41 -3.91
N THR A 695 14.67 13.16 -4.98
CA THR A 695 15.25 14.51 -5.21
C THR A 695 14.31 15.65 -4.80
N ASP A 696 13.20 15.33 -4.10
CA ASP A 696 12.14 16.26 -3.72
C ASP A 696 11.44 16.90 -4.94
N THR A 697 11.29 16.12 -6.03
CA THR A 697 10.62 16.54 -7.26
C THR A 697 9.22 15.90 -7.34
N PRO A 698 8.14 16.70 -7.50
CA PRO A 698 6.78 16.18 -7.61
C PRO A 698 6.52 15.43 -8.93
N TYR A 699 5.64 14.43 -8.88
CA TYR A 699 5.06 13.78 -10.05
C TYR A 699 3.84 14.56 -10.54
N PRO A 700 3.91 15.30 -11.67
CA PRO A 700 2.87 16.24 -12.10
C PRO A 700 1.49 15.59 -12.25
N ALA A 701 1.42 14.41 -12.87
CA ALA A 701 0.16 13.70 -13.08
C ALA A 701 -0.56 13.35 -11.76
N MET A 702 0.20 12.93 -10.74
CA MET A 702 -0.34 12.64 -9.40
C MET A 702 -0.85 13.89 -8.71
N VAL A 703 -0.07 14.97 -8.78
CA VAL A 703 -0.44 16.28 -8.21
C VAL A 703 -1.73 16.80 -8.83
N GLU A 704 -1.84 16.76 -10.15
CA GLU A 704 -3.02 17.24 -10.87
C GLU A 704 -4.27 16.39 -10.54
N ALA A 705 -4.14 15.07 -10.49
CA ALA A 705 -5.24 14.19 -10.10
C ALA A 705 -5.72 14.49 -8.66
N SER A 706 -4.79 14.71 -7.74
CA SER A 706 -5.09 15.06 -6.36
C SER A 706 -5.79 16.41 -6.23
N ARG A 707 -5.35 17.44 -6.95
CA ARG A 707 -5.99 18.77 -7.02
C ARG A 707 -7.44 18.67 -7.48
N ARG A 708 -7.66 17.96 -8.60
CA ARG A 708 -9.03 17.76 -9.12
C ARG A 708 -9.95 17.09 -8.10
N LEU A 709 -9.46 16.04 -7.44
CA LEU A 709 -10.21 15.34 -6.39
C LEU A 709 -10.48 16.26 -5.20
N GLY A 710 -9.45 16.92 -4.68
CA GLY A 710 -9.56 17.81 -3.53
C GLY A 710 -10.53 18.95 -3.74
N GLY A 711 -10.54 19.55 -4.93
CA GLY A 711 -11.47 20.63 -5.32
C GLY A 711 -12.93 20.19 -5.43
N ARG A 712 -13.19 18.88 -5.59
CA ARG A 712 -14.54 18.31 -5.74
C ARG A 712 -14.96 17.38 -4.62
N LEU A 713 -14.14 17.21 -3.60
CA LEU A 713 -14.22 16.17 -2.58
C LEU A 713 -15.63 16.01 -1.98
N TYR A 714 -16.17 17.08 -1.46
CA TYR A 714 -17.48 17.05 -0.79
C TYR A 714 -18.65 16.96 -1.77
N ARG A 715 -18.56 17.60 -2.94
CA ARG A 715 -19.57 17.47 -3.99
C ARG A 715 -19.66 16.04 -4.48
N GLU A 716 -18.55 15.40 -4.77
CA GLU A 716 -18.51 14.00 -5.19
C GLU A 716 -18.96 13.05 -4.08
N ARG A 717 -18.61 13.32 -2.83
CA ARG A 717 -19.10 12.52 -1.70
C ARG A 717 -20.61 12.53 -1.61
N LEU A 718 -21.25 13.66 -1.88
CA LEU A 718 -22.72 13.82 -1.76
C LEU A 718 -23.48 13.38 -3.01
N SER A 719 -22.92 13.59 -4.22
CA SER A 719 -23.55 13.21 -5.47
C SER A 719 -23.51 11.70 -5.75
N ALA A 720 -22.54 10.99 -5.20
CA ALA A 720 -22.44 9.55 -5.36
C ALA A 720 -23.64 8.86 -4.68
N VAL A 721 -24.54 8.29 -5.48
CA VAL A 721 -25.71 7.55 -4.99
C VAL A 721 -25.23 6.18 -4.48
N PRO A 722 -25.54 5.75 -3.25
CA PRO A 722 -25.30 4.38 -2.83
C PRO A 722 -26.11 3.43 -3.73
N ALA A 723 -25.50 2.34 -4.18
CA ALA A 723 -26.27 1.24 -4.78
C ALA A 723 -27.38 0.83 -3.81
N GLY A 724 -28.62 0.82 -4.27
CA GLY A 724 -29.84 0.71 -3.49
C GLY A 724 -29.82 -0.28 -2.34
N LYS A 725 -30.73 -0.01 -1.39
CA LYS A 725 -31.08 -0.87 -0.26
C LYS A 725 -31.45 -2.27 -0.69
#